data_2b53bfa4a162f8bf392ee6ace3beff20
#
_entry.id   2b53bfa4a162f8bf392ee6ace3beff20
#
_cell.length_a   1.000
_cell.length_b   1.000
_cell.length_c   1.000
_cell.angle_alpha   90.00
_cell.angle_beta   90.00
_cell.angle_gamma   90.00
#
_symmetry.space_group_name_H-M   'P 1'
#
loop_
_entity.id
_entity.type
_entity.pdbx_description
1 polymer ?
#
loop_
_entity_poly.entity_id
_entity_poly.type
_entity_poly.pdbx_seq_one_letter_code
_entity_poly.pdbx_strand_id
1 'polypeptide(L)'
;MGNYISLKSVFTHNLKGFEIKIPVNKFIVITGPSGSGKSSLAFFTLAALGKQRLLKLLDYTRSFYFKRIEAEVSGPLPAIIALSQGVKDWYPYKTVGEFLGVREFLEAAFFLEGDISCPKCGMLNSFSSPSQIISWYNSLPEGAKFYFLIPIQTKSRKSFEFFLSQGYTRILWGDHEIDISEEFPDLSVLAKENSLYLVLDRMVKREGKLSRLLENIRLSKTLSQGKVFFKLLSGEMVKFNLSKICENCGEILPNYWTICKKCGGKGYLKKEPCNACKGLKFSPWVLESKLCGTYIRKFFEMNISSFYKAWRDFKNKKIFEDFEERLRLAKDLLGGEVLLSTPVFQLTPGQRKSLELALLFSTQVEGCVYIFDEPTLGMDPAQRNKLIYYLKKLVQKGNGVIVVEHDPYFLSQADFIVELGHGGGEKGGYLVAATSWKDFCCSSTITASYMKGEKVFEKIPSKRGEEIVLKSGYSLLKRGINLVWGDLSSRKEELWKILQKEVEKAGFSIIEVESHIKLREKDTVATFSGLWNDLRDFILHLPEVKAKGFGARHFSFFTKEGACPLCQGKGYRQIKSGSFEEKIICEECLGKKLNPEVLSLKVKGFPLFELLDFTIAEIASIFERLSRIKEKAVLMEGLGIDYLKLSQNIFELSGGERNRIILCRKLFQKTLKKDAFIFLSYPLQGLHFVDIQKFINWCHFLIEKGASFVILENNPFAYFLADKIIEPEKGRALFSEEMKKFYQKFFKVSSSNKDFTSFQLTSAAPGMA
;
A
#
# COMPACT_ATOMS: atom_id res chain seq x y z
N MET A 1 30.23 -6.24 -17.48
CA MET A 1 29.62 -6.50 -16.15
C MET A 1 29.24 -7.96 -16.08
N GLY A 2 29.47 -8.65 -14.96
CA GLY A 2 29.15 -10.09 -14.84
C GLY A 2 27.65 -10.32 -15.00
N ASN A 3 27.28 -11.28 -15.84
CA ASN A 3 25.87 -11.58 -16.14
C ASN A 3 25.11 -12.26 -14.98
N TYR A 4 25.77 -12.50 -13.82
CA TYR A 4 25.21 -13.23 -12.69
C TYR A 4 25.58 -12.61 -11.35
N ILE A 5 24.65 -12.66 -10.40
CA ILE A 5 24.90 -12.50 -8.96
C ILE A 5 25.27 -13.89 -8.44
N SER A 6 26.49 -14.05 -7.94
CA SER A 6 26.96 -15.33 -7.38
C SER A 6 26.99 -15.25 -5.87
N LEU A 7 26.24 -16.14 -5.22
CA LEU A 7 26.23 -16.31 -3.77
C LEU A 7 26.85 -17.67 -3.42
N LYS A 8 27.66 -17.68 -2.37
CA LYS A 8 28.26 -18.88 -1.79
C LYS A 8 27.93 -19.00 -0.32
N SER A 9 27.92 -20.21 0.19
CA SER A 9 27.75 -20.48 1.62
C SER A 9 26.52 -19.78 2.22
N VAL A 10 25.35 -19.94 1.59
CA VAL A 10 24.12 -19.26 1.98
C VAL A 10 23.45 -20.00 3.14
N PHE A 11 23.70 -19.55 4.38
CA PHE A 11 23.20 -20.15 5.62
C PHE A 11 22.15 -19.30 6.34
N THR A 12 21.65 -18.25 5.73
CA THR A 12 20.72 -17.32 6.37
C THR A 12 19.45 -18.05 6.84
N HIS A 13 19.14 -17.99 8.13
CA HIS A 13 18.01 -18.66 8.78
C HIS A 13 18.01 -20.17 8.58
N ASN A 14 17.05 -20.73 7.83
CA ASN A 14 16.92 -22.17 7.58
C ASN A 14 17.63 -22.65 6.31
N LEU A 15 18.33 -21.77 5.58
CA LEU A 15 19.05 -22.14 4.37
C LEU A 15 20.25 -23.03 4.69
N LYS A 16 20.53 -24.02 3.82
CA LYS A 16 21.45 -25.13 4.10
C LYS A 16 22.83 -25.02 3.41
N GLY A 17 23.33 -23.80 3.23
CA GLY A 17 24.71 -23.59 2.79
C GLY A 17 25.00 -23.87 1.31
N PHE A 18 24.04 -23.61 0.45
CA PHE A 18 24.19 -23.83 -0.98
C PHE A 18 24.90 -22.67 -1.69
N GLU A 19 25.35 -22.96 -2.91
CA GLU A 19 25.83 -21.97 -3.88
C GLU A 19 24.76 -21.73 -4.95
N ILE A 20 24.59 -20.46 -5.40
CA ILE A 20 23.64 -20.11 -6.45
C ILE A 20 24.19 -18.99 -7.34
N LYS A 21 23.90 -19.10 -8.64
CA LYS A 21 24.14 -18.06 -9.65
C LYS A 21 22.81 -17.57 -10.18
N ILE A 22 22.49 -16.31 -9.94
CA ILE A 22 21.24 -15.67 -10.34
C ILE A 22 21.54 -14.73 -11.51
N PRO A 23 20.93 -14.90 -12.69
CA PRO A 23 21.20 -14.02 -13.83
C PRO A 23 20.72 -12.59 -13.55
N VAL A 24 21.46 -11.59 -14.04
CA VAL A 24 21.05 -10.18 -13.98
C VAL A 24 20.21 -9.87 -15.23
N ASN A 25 19.37 -8.83 -15.18
CA ASN A 25 18.52 -8.39 -16.30
C ASN A 25 17.57 -9.47 -16.84
N LYS A 26 17.02 -10.28 -15.94
CA LYS A 26 16.05 -11.33 -16.23
C LYS A 26 14.85 -11.22 -15.29
N PHE A 27 13.72 -11.79 -15.71
CA PHE A 27 12.57 -12.02 -14.86
C PHE A 27 12.71 -13.38 -14.16
N ILE A 28 12.95 -13.34 -12.85
CA ILE A 28 13.28 -14.51 -12.03
C ILE A 28 12.18 -14.73 -11.02
N VAL A 29 11.73 -15.97 -10.88
CA VAL A 29 10.75 -16.34 -9.84
C VAL A 29 11.39 -17.31 -8.86
N ILE A 30 11.30 -17.00 -7.56
CA ILE A 30 11.67 -17.86 -6.45
C ILE A 30 10.41 -18.53 -5.94
N THR A 31 10.35 -19.86 -5.97
CA THR A 31 9.19 -20.66 -5.57
C THR A 31 9.58 -21.79 -4.61
N GLY A 32 8.59 -22.53 -4.12
CA GLY A 32 8.74 -23.66 -3.20
C GLY A 32 7.74 -23.62 -2.03
N PRO A 33 7.59 -24.70 -1.26
CA PRO A 33 6.62 -24.79 -0.15
C PRO A 33 6.76 -23.67 0.89
N SER A 34 5.71 -23.45 1.67
CA SER A 34 5.77 -22.51 2.80
C SER A 34 6.88 -22.94 3.77
N GLY A 35 7.67 -21.97 4.27
CA GLY A 35 8.81 -22.24 5.16
C GLY A 35 10.04 -22.82 4.49
N SER A 36 10.12 -22.92 3.14
CA SER A 36 11.28 -23.44 2.42
C SER A 36 12.48 -22.47 2.36
N GLY A 37 12.36 -21.24 2.86
CA GLY A 37 13.46 -20.27 2.91
C GLY A 37 13.47 -19.23 1.78
N LYS A 38 12.39 -19.09 1.01
CA LYS A 38 12.27 -18.12 -0.10
C LYS A 38 12.53 -16.67 0.34
N SER A 39 11.83 -16.22 1.35
CA SER A 39 12.02 -14.87 1.90
C SER A 39 13.41 -14.73 2.55
N SER A 40 13.97 -15.82 3.09
CA SER A 40 15.34 -15.85 3.60
C SER A 40 16.36 -15.56 2.50
N LEU A 41 16.21 -16.17 1.33
CA LEU A 41 17.07 -15.90 0.19
C LEU A 41 16.85 -14.51 -0.40
N ALA A 42 15.58 -14.13 -0.68
CA ALA A 42 15.25 -12.89 -1.38
C ALA A 42 15.50 -11.63 -0.52
N PHE A 43 15.01 -11.63 0.71
CA PHE A 43 15.00 -10.41 1.57
C PHE A 43 16.12 -10.43 2.60
N PHE A 44 16.28 -11.52 3.32
CA PHE A 44 17.26 -11.58 4.41
C PHE A 44 18.70 -11.87 3.92
N THR A 45 18.85 -12.30 2.67
CA THR A 45 20.16 -12.46 2.03
C THR A 45 20.40 -11.40 0.96
N LEU A 46 19.74 -11.49 -0.20
CA LEU A 46 20.00 -10.61 -1.34
C LEU A 46 19.73 -9.13 -1.03
N ALA A 47 18.51 -8.79 -0.58
CA ALA A 47 18.16 -7.40 -0.29
C ALA A 47 19.00 -6.83 0.87
N ALA A 48 19.30 -7.63 1.89
CA ALA A 48 20.14 -7.21 3.01
C ALA A 48 21.59 -6.95 2.58
N LEU A 49 22.18 -7.79 1.72
CA LEU A 49 23.50 -7.58 1.14
C LEU A 49 23.56 -6.31 0.29
N GLY A 50 22.52 -6.07 -0.54
CA GLY A 50 22.40 -4.84 -1.32
C GLY A 50 22.34 -3.60 -0.43
N LYS A 51 21.53 -3.64 0.63
CA LYS A 51 21.44 -2.56 1.62
C LYS A 51 22.76 -2.31 2.31
N GLN A 52 23.47 -3.35 2.75
CA GLN A 52 24.79 -3.20 3.39
C GLN A 52 25.80 -2.52 2.46
N ARG A 53 25.84 -2.92 1.18
CA ARG A 53 26.75 -2.29 0.20
C ARG A 53 26.42 -0.83 -0.04
N LEU A 54 25.14 -0.50 -0.18
CA LEU A 54 24.68 0.89 -0.37
C LEU A 54 25.05 1.77 0.83
N LEU A 55 24.79 1.29 2.05
CA LEU A 55 25.13 2.03 3.27
C LEU A 55 26.63 2.23 3.45
N LYS A 56 27.46 1.24 3.03
CA LYS A 56 28.93 1.40 3.00
C LYS A 56 29.37 2.50 2.05
N LEU A 57 28.74 2.62 0.88
CA LEU A 57 29.05 3.68 -0.10
C LEU A 57 28.68 5.08 0.41
N LEU A 58 27.62 5.19 1.21
CA LEU A 58 27.14 6.45 1.76
C LEU A 58 27.84 6.85 3.06
N ASP A 59 28.95 6.18 3.43
CA ASP A 59 29.77 6.42 4.64
C ASP A 59 29.00 6.37 5.98
N TYR A 60 27.84 5.70 5.98
CA TYR A 60 27.07 5.46 7.21
C TYR A 60 27.65 4.33 8.10
N THR A 61 28.87 3.85 7.79
CA THR A 61 29.48 2.67 8.43
C THR A 61 29.96 2.89 9.86
N ARG A 62 30.16 4.15 10.29
CA ARG A 62 30.69 4.46 11.62
C ARG A 62 29.74 4.15 12.79
N SER A 63 28.48 3.86 12.53
CA SER A 63 27.43 3.73 13.55
C SER A 63 26.66 2.42 13.53
N PHE A 64 26.92 1.49 12.60
CA PHE A 64 26.09 0.29 12.45
C PHE A 64 26.87 -1.01 12.66
N TYR A 65 26.47 -1.76 13.68
CA TYR A 65 26.71 -3.21 13.75
C TYR A 65 25.73 -3.88 12.79
N PHE A 66 26.16 -4.11 11.55
CA PHE A 66 25.37 -4.92 10.62
C PHE A 66 25.28 -6.35 11.14
N LYS A 67 24.04 -6.87 11.28
CA LYS A 67 23.84 -8.29 11.53
C LYS A 67 24.63 -9.06 10.46
N ARG A 68 25.52 -9.97 10.89
CA ARG A 68 26.32 -10.77 9.96
C ARG A 68 25.36 -11.57 9.07
N ILE A 69 25.39 -11.32 7.78
CA ILE A 69 24.66 -12.11 6.81
C ILE A 69 25.52 -13.33 6.52
N GLU A 70 24.97 -14.50 6.74
CA GLU A 70 25.66 -15.77 6.56
C GLU A 70 25.59 -16.18 5.09
N ALA A 71 26.22 -15.37 4.23
CA ALA A 71 26.37 -15.61 2.80
C ALA A 71 27.54 -14.78 2.26
N GLU A 72 28.26 -15.35 1.30
CA GLU A 72 29.34 -14.67 0.58
C GLU A 72 28.89 -14.28 -0.82
N VAL A 73 29.18 -13.03 -1.22
CA VAL A 73 28.90 -12.54 -2.58
C VAL A 73 30.21 -12.53 -3.37
N SER A 74 30.23 -13.27 -4.47
CA SER A 74 31.31 -13.25 -5.44
C SER A 74 30.90 -12.35 -6.61
N GLY A 75 31.66 -11.27 -6.84
CA GLY A 75 31.46 -10.36 -7.96
C GLY A 75 30.59 -9.12 -7.65
N PRO A 76 30.20 -8.38 -8.69
CA PRO A 76 29.40 -7.16 -8.54
C PRO A 76 27.96 -7.48 -8.13
N LEU A 77 27.43 -6.69 -7.17
CA LEU A 77 26.04 -6.73 -6.77
C LEU A 77 25.41 -5.39 -7.17
N PRO A 78 24.42 -5.35 -8.06
CA PRO A 78 23.68 -4.14 -8.40
C PRO A 78 22.98 -3.53 -7.18
N ALA A 79 22.53 -2.28 -7.28
CA ALA A 79 21.64 -1.72 -6.30
C ALA A 79 20.34 -2.54 -6.21
N ILE A 80 19.87 -2.81 -5.00
CA ILE A 80 18.69 -3.64 -4.78
C ILE A 80 17.56 -2.81 -4.17
N ILE A 81 16.40 -2.84 -4.82
CA ILE A 81 15.16 -2.22 -4.38
C ILE A 81 14.19 -3.36 -4.01
N ALA A 82 13.84 -3.47 -2.73
CA ALA A 82 13.04 -4.58 -2.24
C ALA A 82 11.70 -4.10 -1.66
N LEU A 83 10.60 -4.73 -2.09
CA LEU A 83 9.25 -4.53 -1.60
C LEU A 83 8.76 -5.78 -0.88
N SER A 84 8.80 -5.76 0.46
CA SER A 84 8.35 -6.88 1.30
C SER A 84 6.81 -6.96 1.38
N GLN A 85 6.31 -8.07 1.91
CA GLN A 85 4.89 -8.34 2.06
C GLN A 85 4.15 -7.41 3.04
N GLY A 86 4.84 -6.88 4.04
CA GLY A 86 4.25 -6.02 5.06
C GLY A 86 3.98 -4.61 4.56
N VAL A 87 2.71 -4.20 4.52
CA VAL A 87 2.39 -2.78 4.50
C VAL A 87 2.92 -2.21 5.81
N LYS A 88 3.98 -1.43 5.74
CA LYS A 88 4.40 -0.66 6.90
C LYS A 88 3.21 0.20 7.30
N ASP A 89 2.87 0.27 8.61
CA ASP A 89 1.83 1.15 9.15
C ASP A 89 2.23 2.63 8.93
N TRP A 90 2.24 3.02 7.67
CA TRP A 90 2.58 4.36 7.24
C TRP A 90 1.33 5.22 7.39
N TYR A 91 1.26 5.86 8.55
CA TYR A 91 0.23 6.84 8.85
C TYR A 91 -1.20 6.32 8.65
N PRO A 92 -1.90 5.92 9.71
CA PRO A 92 -3.21 5.27 9.64
C PRO A 92 -4.29 6.08 8.90
N TYR A 93 -4.02 7.35 8.62
CA TYR A 93 -4.97 8.26 7.98
C TYR A 93 -4.53 8.79 6.61
N LYS A 94 -3.42 8.29 6.04
CA LYS A 94 -2.98 8.73 4.70
C LYS A 94 -3.99 8.27 3.64
N THR A 95 -4.39 9.20 2.75
CA THR A 95 -5.31 8.89 1.65
C THR A 95 -4.58 8.41 0.40
N VAL A 96 -5.30 7.79 -0.54
CA VAL A 96 -4.77 7.37 -1.85
C VAL A 96 -4.15 8.57 -2.58
N GLY A 97 -4.83 9.71 -2.60
CA GLY A 97 -4.32 10.93 -3.23
C GLY A 97 -3.02 11.44 -2.60
N GLU A 98 -2.93 11.43 -1.26
CA GLU A 98 -1.69 11.80 -0.56
C GLU A 98 -0.55 10.80 -0.81
N PHE A 99 -0.89 9.52 -0.96
CA PHE A 99 0.10 8.49 -1.26
C PHE A 99 0.66 8.65 -2.67
N LEU A 100 -0.19 9.01 -3.63
CA LEU A 100 0.20 9.27 -5.01
C LEU A 100 0.91 10.63 -5.22
N GLY A 101 0.92 11.51 -4.22
CA GLY A 101 1.51 12.86 -4.35
C GLY A 101 0.57 13.89 -4.97
N VAL A 102 -0.75 13.61 -5.01
CA VAL A 102 -1.77 14.54 -5.54
C VAL A 102 -1.81 15.83 -4.74
N ARG A 103 -1.59 15.76 -3.43
CA ARG A 103 -1.55 16.94 -2.56
C ARG A 103 -0.46 17.90 -2.97
N GLU A 104 0.77 17.41 -3.00
CA GLU A 104 1.98 18.19 -3.30
C GLU A 104 1.88 18.82 -4.69
N PHE A 105 1.31 18.06 -5.60
CA PHE A 105 1.04 18.50 -6.95
C PHE A 105 -0.01 19.61 -7.01
N LEU A 106 -1.20 19.40 -6.41
CA LEU A 106 -2.26 20.41 -6.40
C LEU A 106 -1.81 21.67 -5.67
N GLU A 107 -1.04 21.57 -4.60
CA GLU A 107 -0.48 22.70 -3.87
C GLU A 107 0.48 23.52 -4.73
N ALA A 108 1.39 22.86 -5.46
CA ALA A 108 2.31 23.52 -6.38
C ALA A 108 1.56 24.22 -7.53
N ALA A 109 0.62 23.52 -8.18
CA ALA A 109 -0.19 24.08 -9.25
C ALA A 109 -1.06 25.26 -8.76
N PHE A 110 -1.62 25.12 -7.56
CA PHE A 110 -2.46 26.14 -6.95
C PHE A 110 -1.70 27.46 -6.70
N PHE A 111 -0.47 27.42 -6.19
CA PHE A 111 0.30 28.63 -5.95
C PHE A 111 0.87 29.25 -7.24
N LEU A 112 0.78 28.53 -8.37
CA LEU A 112 1.11 29.09 -9.70
C LEU A 112 -0.11 29.76 -10.36
N GLU A 113 -1.30 29.17 -10.28
CA GLU A 113 -2.45 29.52 -11.11
C GLU A 113 -3.80 29.53 -10.35
N GLY A 114 -3.81 29.36 -9.03
CA GLY A 114 -5.02 29.23 -8.24
C GLY A 114 -5.59 30.56 -7.70
N ASP A 115 -6.90 30.55 -7.43
CA ASP A 115 -7.60 31.63 -6.74
C ASP A 115 -7.72 31.27 -5.25
N ILE A 116 -7.15 32.11 -4.38
CA ILE A 116 -7.11 31.88 -2.93
C ILE A 116 -8.35 32.43 -2.27
N SER A 117 -9.09 31.59 -1.54
CA SER A 117 -10.14 32.05 -0.64
C SER A 117 -9.52 32.67 0.62
N CYS A 118 -9.88 33.89 0.95
CA CYS A 118 -9.35 34.57 2.12
C CYS A 118 -9.75 33.84 3.42
N PRO A 119 -8.80 33.49 4.32
CA PRO A 119 -9.10 32.82 5.58
C PRO A 119 -10.03 33.63 6.51
N LYS A 120 -10.07 34.98 6.35
CA LYS A 120 -10.84 35.89 7.21
C LYS A 120 -12.20 36.19 6.65
N CYS A 121 -12.32 36.57 5.37
CA CYS A 121 -13.61 37.03 4.81
C CYS A 121 -14.17 36.09 3.73
N GLY A 122 -13.47 35.04 3.33
CA GLY A 122 -13.92 34.06 2.33
C GLY A 122 -13.85 34.56 0.87
N MET A 123 -13.47 35.82 0.61
CA MET A 123 -13.37 36.35 -0.76
C MET A 123 -12.31 35.59 -1.56
N LEU A 124 -12.63 35.21 -2.79
CA LEU A 124 -11.67 34.63 -3.72
C LEU A 124 -10.77 35.74 -4.29
N ASN A 125 -9.48 35.52 -4.25
CA ASN A 125 -8.47 36.43 -4.74
C ASN A 125 -7.59 35.72 -5.77
N SER A 126 -7.52 36.24 -6.98
CA SER A 126 -6.67 35.77 -8.06
C SER A 126 -5.30 36.44 -8.00
N PHE A 127 -4.23 35.65 -8.10
CA PHE A 127 -2.87 36.16 -8.10
C PHE A 127 -2.19 35.85 -9.41
N SER A 128 -1.30 36.75 -9.78
CA SER A 128 -0.50 36.60 -10.97
C SER A 128 0.96 36.40 -10.56
N SER A 129 1.67 35.54 -11.29
CA SER A 129 3.12 35.42 -11.17
C SER A 129 3.83 36.39 -12.11
N PRO A 130 5.07 36.81 -11.81
CA PRO A 130 5.88 37.56 -12.76
C PRO A 130 6.02 36.85 -14.12
N SER A 131 6.04 35.53 -14.14
CA SER A 131 6.10 34.73 -15.37
C SER A 131 4.86 34.89 -16.24
N GLN A 132 3.68 35.05 -15.67
CA GLN A 132 2.46 35.35 -16.43
C GLN A 132 2.50 36.71 -17.08
N ILE A 133 3.07 37.73 -16.40
CA ILE A 133 3.30 39.05 -17.00
C ILE A 133 4.29 38.95 -18.17
N ILE A 134 5.37 38.18 -18.00
CA ILE A 134 6.34 37.94 -19.06
C ILE A 134 5.72 37.22 -20.25
N SER A 135 4.88 36.18 -19.97
CA SER A 135 4.16 35.46 -21.01
C SER A 135 3.21 36.33 -21.79
N TRP A 136 2.44 37.18 -21.08
CA TRP A 136 1.58 38.18 -21.69
C TRP A 136 2.42 39.19 -22.53
N TYR A 137 3.53 39.74 -22.03
CA TYR A 137 4.40 40.61 -22.76
C TYR A 137 4.95 39.97 -24.05
N ASN A 138 5.32 38.70 -23.97
CA ASN A 138 5.81 37.94 -25.12
C ASN A 138 4.73 37.64 -26.17
N SER A 139 3.45 37.54 -25.77
CA SER A 139 2.32 37.36 -26.68
C SER A 139 1.92 38.62 -27.46
N LEU A 140 2.41 39.80 -27.04
CA LEU A 140 2.13 41.04 -27.74
C LEU A 140 2.90 41.08 -29.07
N PRO A 141 2.30 41.71 -30.11
CA PRO A 141 3.01 41.94 -31.37
C PRO A 141 4.18 42.89 -31.19
N GLU A 142 5.22 42.70 -31.98
CA GLU A 142 6.40 43.58 -31.96
C GLU A 142 5.99 45.00 -32.27
N GLY A 143 6.52 45.96 -31.49
CA GLY A 143 6.15 47.37 -31.59
C GLY A 143 4.88 47.77 -30.85
N ALA A 144 4.18 46.87 -30.20
CA ALA A 144 3.00 47.21 -29.38
C ALA A 144 3.36 48.20 -28.28
N LYS A 145 2.56 49.28 -28.18
CA LYS A 145 2.77 50.37 -27.20
C LYS A 145 1.74 50.20 -26.08
N PHE A 146 2.19 50.31 -24.83
CA PHE A 146 1.33 50.18 -23.65
C PHE A 146 1.87 50.99 -22.47
N TYR A 147 0.96 51.28 -21.54
CA TYR A 147 1.27 51.89 -20.26
C TYR A 147 1.47 50.81 -19.20
N PHE A 148 2.47 50.94 -18.34
CA PHE A 148 2.63 50.21 -17.08
C PHE A 148 2.03 51.08 -15.97
N LEU A 149 0.93 50.62 -15.35
CA LEU A 149 0.14 51.42 -14.46
C LEU A 149 0.04 50.76 -13.08
N ILE A 150 -0.02 51.56 -12.02
CA ILE A 150 -0.36 51.13 -10.67
C ILE A 150 -1.55 51.92 -10.13
N PRO A 151 -2.47 51.28 -9.35
CA PRO A 151 -3.63 52.00 -8.82
C PRO A 151 -3.22 52.94 -7.69
N ILE A 152 -3.77 54.15 -7.68
CA ILE A 152 -3.60 55.13 -6.61
C ILE A 152 -4.69 54.89 -5.57
N GLN A 153 -4.30 54.40 -4.37
CA GLN A 153 -5.26 54.10 -3.28
C GLN A 153 -5.63 55.31 -2.45
N THR A 154 -4.65 56.16 -2.12
CA THR A 154 -4.84 57.34 -1.30
C THR A 154 -4.76 58.59 -2.18
N LYS A 155 -5.91 59.23 -2.37
CA LYS A 155 -6.05 60.42 -3.23
C LYS A 155 -5.87 61.69 -2.39
N SER A 156 -4.66 61.88 -1.87
CA SER A 156 -4.34 63.08 -1.08
C SER A 156 -3.18 63.86 -1.75
N ARG A 157 -3.15 65.17 -1.49
CA ARG A 157 -2.07 66.02 -1.99
C ARG A 157 -0.69 65.51 -1.63
N LYS A 158 -0.51 65.01 -0.40
CA LYS A 158 0.74 64.38 0.06
C LYS A 158 1.15 63.15 -0.77
N SER A 159 0.18 62.35 -1.23
CA SER A 159 0.47 61.19 -2.07
C SER A 159 0.99 61.60 -3.44
N PHE A 160 0.41 62.62 -4.04
CA PHE A 160 0.89 63.13 -5.31
C PHE A 160 2.25 63.84 -5.19
N GLU A 161 2.47 64.63 -4.11
CA GLU A 161 3.80 65.20 -3.80
C GLU A 161 4.85 64.13 -3.59
N PHE A 162 4.51 63.01 -2.97
CA PHE A 162 5.38 61.85 -2.83
C PHE A 162 5.73 61.28 -4.22
N PHE A 163 4.75 61.07 -5.11
CA PHE A 163 5.01 60.55 -6.43
C PHE A 163 5.93 61.52 -7.26
N LEU A 164 5.70 62.81 -7.17
CA LEU A 164 6.54 63.82 -7.79
C LEU A 164 7.98 63.76 -7.25
N SER A 165 8.15 63.61 -5.93
CA SER A 165 9.48 63.50 -5.32
C SER A 165 10.25 62.25 -5.77
N GLN A 166 9.53 61.20 -6.20
CA GLN A 166 10.10 59.97 -6.77
C GLN A 166 10.28 60.06 -8.31
N GLY A 167 9.96 61.22 -8.94
CA GLY A 167 10.12 61.44 -10.37
C GLY A 167 8.93 60.96 -11.23
N TYR A 168 7.81 60.59 -10.64
CA TYR A 168 6.60 60.20 -11.37
C TYR A 168 5.69 61.44 -11.55
N THR A 169 5.54 61.88 -12.79
CA THR A 169 4.81 63.10 -13.11
C THR A 169 3.44 62.87 -13.70
N ARG A 170 3.06 61.62 -14.02
CA ARG A 170 1.87 61.35 -14.83
C ARG A 170 0.89 60.39 -14.17
N ILE A 171 -0.35 60.75 -14.25
CA ILE A 171 -1.47 59.92 -13.84
C ILE A 171 -2.41 59.66 -15.02
N LEU A 172 -3.08 58.52 -15.02
CA LEU A 172 -4.12 58.17 -15.97
C LEU A 172 -5.47 58.18 -15.27
N TRP A 173 -6.42 59.01 -15.75
CA TRP A 173 -7.78 59.08 -15.29
C TRP A 173 -8.73 58.73 -16.43
N GLY A 174 -9.33 57.53 -16.35
CA GLY A 174 -10.08 56.99 -17.49
C GLY A 174 -9.14 56.83 -18.71
N ASP A 175 -9.41 57.58 -19.79
CA ASP A 175 -8.57 57.64 -20.98
C ASP A 175 -7.67 58.89 -21.05
N HIS A 176 -7.79 59.79 -20.06
CA HIS A 176 -7.04 61.04 -20.03
C HIS A 176 -5.75 60.91 -19.21
N GLU A 177 -4.65 61.29 -19.81
CA GLU A 177 -3.36 61.41 -19.13
C GLU A 177 -3.20 62.83 -18.62
N ILE A 178 -2.87 63.00 -17.34
CA ILE A 178 -2.67 64.30 -16.67
C ILE A 178 -1.24 64.34 -16.17
N ASP A 179 -0.55 65.43 -16.46
CA ASP A 179 0.79 65.71 -15.90
C ASP A 179 0.65 66.47 -14.59
N ILE A 180 0.87 65.79 -13.46
CA ILE A 180 0.71 66.36 -12.11
C ILE A 180 1.83 67.34 -11.72
N SER A 181 2.87 67.52 -12.55
CA SER A 181 3.90 68.51 -12.36
C SER A 181 3.51 69.90 -12.92
N GLU A 182 2.60 69.90 -13.88
CA GLU A 182 2.12 71.16 -14.51
C GLU A 182 0.83 71.64 -13.89
N GLU A 183 -0.12 70.66 -13.59
CA GLU A 183 -1.42 71.00 -13.03
C GLU A 183 -1.86 69.96 -12.01
N PHE A 184 -2.16 70.44 -10.76
CA PHE A 184 -2.72 69.57 -9.73
C PHE A 184 -4.20 69.34 -9.97
N PRO A 185 -4.63 68.10 -10.18
CA PRO A 185 -6.05 67.80 -10.42
C PRO A 185 -6.90 68.11 -9.20
N ASP A 186 -8.15 68.53 -9.43
CA ASP A 186 -9.12 68.76 -8.36
C ASP A 186 -9.43 67.45 -7.57
N LEU A 187 -8.97 67.40 -6.34
CA LEU A 187 -9.07 66.24 -5.47
C LEU A 187 -10.54 65.90 -5.14
N SER A 188 -11.44 66.86 -5.21
CA SER A 188 -12.88 66.66 -4.96
C SER A 188 -13.56 65.85 -6.06
N VAL A 189 -13.07 66.03 -7.30
CA VAL A 189 -13.52 65.28 -8.48
C VAL A 189 -12.91 63.88 -8.49
N LEU A 190 -11.60 63.83 -8.23
CA LEU A 190 -10.86 62.55 -8.20
C LEU A 190 -11.30 61.61 -7.08
N ALA A 191 -11.80 62.13 -5.94
CA ALA A 191 -12.24 61.35 -4.80
C ALA A 191 -13.42 60.41 -5.14
N LYS A 192 -14.27 60.81 -6.08
CA LYS A 192 -15.47 60.04 -6.51
C LYS A 192 -15.19 58.93 -7.51
N GLU A 193 -14.00 58.91 -8.11
CA GLU A 193 -13.64 58.00 -9.18
C GLU A 193 -12.84 56.77 -8.67
N ASN A 194 -13.20 55.58 -9.11
CA ASN A 194 -12.51 54.34 -8.70
C ASN A 194 -11.32 53.93 -9.59
N SER A 195 -11.07 54.64 -10.69
CA SER A 195 -10.13 54.25 -11.73
C SER A 195 -9.04 55.32 -11.97
N LEU A 196 -8.24 55.60 -10.93
CA LEU A 196 -7.08 56.49 -11.03
C LEU A 196 -5.77 55.68 -10.92
N TYR A 197 -4.89 55.85 -11.90
CA TYR A 197 -3.65 55.12 -11.98
C TYR A 197 -2.44 56.04 -12.10
N LEU A 198 -1.33 55.71 -11.42
CA LEU A 198 -0.03 56.29 -11.65
C LEU A 198 0.62 55.62 -12.87
N VAL A 199 1.11 56.37 -13.81
CA VAL A 199 1.87 55.89 -14.95
C VAL A 199 3.32 55.66 -14.50
N LEU A 200 3.68 54.41 -14.25
CA LEU A 200 5.08 54.09 -13.92
C LEU A 200 5.98 54.18 -15.15
N ASP A 201 5.44 53.72 -16.30
CA ASP A 201 6.23 53.69 -17.54
C ASP A 201 5.35 53.63 -18.78
N ARG A 202 5.90 54.13 -19.88
CA ARG A 202 5.38 53.98 -21.25
C ARG A 202 6.30 53.04 -22.00
N MET A 203 5.81 51.86 -22.32
CA MET A 203 6.64 50.80 -22.88
C MET A 203 6.26 50.49 -24.33
N VAL A 204 7.28 50.05 -25.07
CA VAL A 204 7.13 49.49 -26.40
C VAL A 204 7.65 48.03 -26.37
N LYS A 205 6.87 47.08 -26.83
CA LYS A 205 7.30 45.70 -26.97
C LYS A 205 8.51 45.61 -27.89
N ARG A 206 9.61 45.05 -27.39
CA ARG A 206 10.83 44.77 -28.17
C ARG A 206 11.36 43.39 -27.78
N GLU A 207 11.68 42.57 -28.77
CA GLU A 207 12.22 41.23 -28.55
C GLU A 207 13.53 41.27 -27.74
N GLY A 208 13.65 40.37 -26.75
CA GLY A 208 14.83 40.25 -25.88
C GLY A 208 15.00 41.35 -24.83
N LYS A 209 14.15 42.37 -24.76
CA LYS A 209 14.29 43.51 -23.82
C LYS A 209 13.30 43.41 -22.64
N LEU A 210 13.58 42.49 -21.69
CA LEU A 210 12.76 42.29 -20.50
C LEU A 210 13.23 43.06 -19.25
N SER A 211 14.46 43.60 -19.23
CA SER A 211 15.04 44.20 -18.03
C SER A 211 14.20 45.35 -17.46
N ARG A 212 13.72 46.23 -18.30
CA ARG A 212 12.88 47.37 -17.90
C ARG A 212 11.49 46.91 -17.36
N LEU A 213 10.91 45.90 -17.97
CA LEU A 213 9.65 45.28 -17.47
C LEU A 213 9.85 44.67 -16.08
N LEU A 214 10.94 43.92 -15.87
CA LEU A 214 11.28 43.32 -14.58
C LEU A 214 11.56 44.35 -13.49
N GLU A 215 12.18 45.46 -13.83
CA GLU A 215 12.40 46.58 -12.91
C GLU A 215 11.06 47.20 -12.47
N ASN A 216 10.17 47.51 -13.42
CA ASN A 216 8.84 48.03 -13.12
C ASN A 216 8.00 47.06 -12.29
N ILE A 217 8.11 45.75 -12.52
CA ILE A 217 7.49 44.72 -11.68
C ILE A 217 8.03 44.78 -10.24
N ARG A 218 9.35 45.01 -10.05
CA ARG A 218 9.92 45.16 -8.70
C ARG A 218 9.42 46.43 -8.02
N LEU A 219 9.42 47.56 -8.72
CA LEU A 219 8.91 48.85 -8.21
C LEU A 219 7.43 48.76 -7.81
N SER A 220 6.61 48.06 -8.59
CA SER A 220 5.19 47.91 -8.28
C SER A 220 4.93 47.22 -6.95
N LYS A 221 5.80 46.30 -6.50
CA LYS A 221 5.69 45.66 -5.18
C LYS A 221 5.81 46.67 -4.04
N THR A 222 6.64 47.65 -4.19
CA THR A 222 6.87 48.69 -3.18
C THR A 222 5.78 49.77 -3.23
N LEU A 223 5.39 50.22 -4.43
CA LEU A 223 4.48 51.34 -4.60
C LEU A 223 3.00 51.02 -4.53
N SER A 224 2.62 49.79 -4.99
CA SER A 224 1.20 49.33 -5.05
C SER A 224 0.97 48.01 -4.42
N GLN A 225 1.88 47.52 -3.60
CA GLN A 225 1.82 46.18 -3.03
C GLN A 225 1.69 45.08 -4.11
N GLY A 226 2.18 45.34 -5.33
CA GLY A 226 2.17 44.37 -6.43
C GLY A 226 0.90 44.36 -7.29
N LYS A 227 0.00 45.33 -7.15
CA LYS A 227 -1.12 45.49 -8.09
C LYS A 227 -0.66 46.27 -9.31
N VAL A 228 -0.74 45.66 -10.49
CA VAL A 228 -0.30 46.27 -11.75
C VAL A 228 -1.38 46.17 -12.82
N PHE A 229 -1.44 47.17 -13.66
CA PHE A 229 -2.34 47.25 -14.80
C PHE A 229 -1.50 47.61 -16.05
N PHE A 230 -1.86 46.99 -17.17
CA PHE A 230 -1.30 47.33 -18.46
C PHE A 230 -2.44 47.81 -19.33
N LYS A 231 -2.28 49.01 -19.92
CA LYS A 231 -3.24 49.54 -20.87
C LYS A 231 -2.57 49.68 -22.24
N LEU A 232 -3.07 48.89 -23.19
CA LEU A 232 -2.65 49.04 -24.59
C LEU A 232 -3.22 50.33 -25.19
N LEU A 233 -2.54 50.90 -26.15
CA LEU A 233 -3.09 52.04 -26.87
C LEU A 233 -4.33 51.73 -27.67
N SER A 234 -4.63 50.43 -27.92
CA SER A 234 -5.91 49.97 -28.45
C SER A 234 -7.11 50.10 -27.49
N GLY A 235 -6.86 50.50 -26.22
CA GLY A 235 -7.85 50.66 -25.18
C GLY A 235 -8.01 49.43 -24.27
N GLU A 236 -7.45 48.30 -24.65
CA GLU A 236 -7.50 47.08 -23.82
C GLU A 236 -6.71 47.24 -22.54
N MET A 237 -7.32 46.87 -21.38
CA MET A 237 -6.68 46.91 -20.07
C MET A 237 -6.56 45.54 -19.48
N VAL A 238 -5.36 45.13 -19.08
CA VAL A 238 -5.06 43.84 -18.42
C VAL A 238 -4.56 44.08 -17.01
N LYS A 239 -5.15 43.36 -16.03
CA LYS A 239 -4.80 43.45 -14.60
C LYS A 239 -3.98 42.25 -14.18
N PHE A 240 -2.90 42.48 -13.45
CA PHE A 240 -2.15 41.44 -12.73
C PHE A 240 -2.00 41.83 -11.25
N ASN A 241 -2.21 40.85 -10.37
CA ASN A 241 -2.08 41.04 -8.93
C ASN A 241 -0.94 40.17 -8.39
N LEU A 242 0.19 40.81 -8.09
CA LEU A 242 1.36 40.16 -7.48
C LEU A 242 1.35 40.21 -5.94
N SER A 243 0.34 40.89 -5.36
CA SER A 243 0.23 41.03 -3.92
C SER A 243 -0.48 39.82 -3.30
N LYS A 244 0.01 39.33 -2.16
CA LYS A 244 -0.65 38.30 -1.38
C LYS A 244 -1.52 38.89 -0.26
N ILE A 245 -2.30 39.90 -0.58
CA ILE A 245 -3.19 40.62 0.34
C ILE A 245 -4.60 40.53 -0.21
N CYS A 246 -5.55 40.20 0.65
CA CYS A 246 -6.95 40.13 0.28
C CYS A 246 -7.48 41.50 -0.15
N GLU A 247 -8.10 41.58 -1.33
CA GLU A 247 -8.63 42.83 -1.88
C GLU A 247 -9.78 43.42 -1.06
N ASN A 248 -10.50 42.62 -0.29
CA ASN A 248 -11.64 43.04 0.50
C ASN A 248 -11.27 43.45 1.91
N CYS A 249 -10.49 42.66 2.65
CA CYS A 249 -10.29 42.90 4.10
C CYS A 249 -8.81 43.19 4.46
N GLY A 250 -7.90 43.25 3.50
CA GLY A 250 -6.47 43.57 3.74
C GLY A 250 -5.67 42.45 4.42
N GLU A 251 -6.26 41.28 4.65
CA GLU A 251 -5.58 40.15 5.29
C GLU A 251 -4.45 39.61 4.41
N ILE A 252 -3.30 39.30 5.01
CA ILE A 252 -2.18 38.65 4.29
C ILE A 252 -2.55 37.20 4.03
N LEU A 253 -2.52 36.79 2.77
CA LEU A 253 -2.92 35.46 2.35
C LEU A 253 -1.77 34.45 2.49
N PRO A 254 -2.08 33.21 2.87
CA PRO A 254 -1.06 32.19 3.13
C PRO A 254 -0.26 31.80 1.87
N ASN A 255 1.01 31.42 2.06
CA ASN A 255 1.90 30.92 1.01
C ASN A 255 1.94 29.39 0.91
N TYR A 256 1.21 28.69 1.77
CA TYR A 256 1.14 27.23 1.85
C TYR A 256 -0.23 26.81 2.37
N TRP A 257 -0.64 25.61 2.04
CA TRP A 257 -1.89 25.06 2.52
C TRP A 257 -1.83 24.74 4.01
N THR A 258 -2.79 25.22 4.75
CA THR A 258 -2.89 24.95 6.17
C THR A 258 -3.77 23.74 6.44
N ILE A 259 -3.38 22.93 7.43
CA ILE A 259 -4.16 21.78 7.89
C ILE A 259 -5.37 22.22 8.71
N CYS A 260 -6.41 21.40 8.70
CA CYS A 260 -7.61 21.63 9.51
C CYS A 260 -7.27 21.66 11.00
N LYS A 261 -7.50 22.81 11.67
CA LYS A 261 -7.22 23.00 13.09
C LYS A 261 -8.03 22.06 13.98
N LYS A 262 -9.29 21.72 13.59
CA LYS A 262 -10.20 20.91 14.41
C LYS A 262 -9.74 19.46 14.55
N CYS A 263 -9.22 18.83 13.50
CA CYS A 263 -8.71 17.45 13.54
C CYS A 263 -7.17 17.35 13.54
N GLY A 264 -6.47 18.47 13.55
CA GLY A 264 -5.00 18.50 13.48
C GLY A 264 -4.45 17.81 12.23
N GLY A 265 -5.14 17.92 11.08
CA GLY A 265 -4.73 17.28 9.82
C GLY A 265 -5.00 15.77 9.74
N LYS A 266 -5.68 15.17 10.71
CA LYS A 266 -6.00 13.74 10.69
C LYS A 266 -7.16 13.39 9.75
N GLY A 267 -8.06 14.34 9.48
CA GLY A 267 -9.28 14.14 8.70
C GLY A 267 -10.41 13.47 9.47
N TYR A 268 -10.12 12.84 10.60
CA TYR A 268 -11.07 12.08 11.42
C TYR A 268 -11.02 12.52 12.89
N LEU A 269 -12.16 12.46 13.54
CA LEU A 269 -12.32 12.62 14.98
C LEU A 269 -12.88 11.30 15.53
N LYS A 270 -12.09 10.60 16.36
CA LYS A 270 -12.35 9.21 16.78
C LYS A 270 -12.41 8.25 15.58
N LYS A 271 -13.57 7.91 15.05
CA LYS A 271 -13.76 7.05 13.87
C LYS A 271 -14.59 7.70 12.77
N GLU A 272 -15.07 8.93 13.00
CA GLU A 272 -15.93 9.66 12.09
C GLU A 272 -15.17 10.75 11.32
N PRO A 273 -15.54 11.06 10.07
CA PRO A 273 -14.97 12.16 9.32
C PRO A 273 -15.12 13.48 10.07
N CYS A 274 -14.07 14.29 10.10
CA CYS A 274 -14.11 15.61 10.73
C CYS A 274 -15.16 16.51 10.07
N ASN A 275 -16.12 17.04 10.82
CA ASN A 275 -17.20 17.87 10.29
C ASN A 275 -16.74 19.22 9.72
N ALA A 276 -15.54 19.73 10.11
CA ALA A 276 -14.99 20.97 9.57
C ALA A 276 -14.35 20.78 8.19
N CYS A 277 -13.59 19.71 7.97
CA CYS A 277 -12.92 19.44 6.71
C CYS A 277 -13.51 18.25 5.93
N LYS A 278 -14.59 17.63 6.42
CA LYS A 278 -15.26 16.46 5.81
C LYS A 278 -14.29 15.31 5.42
N GLY A 279 -13.28 15.10 6.24
CA GLY A 279 -12.25 14.09 5.99
C GLY A 279 -11.05 14.57 5.13
N LEU A 280 -11.13 15.74 4.50
CA LEU A 280 -10.14 16.23 3.53
C LEU A 280 -8.88 16.85 4.16
N LYS A 281 -8.81 16.97 5.48
CA LYS A 281 -7.62 17.36 6.29
C LYS A 281 -7.20 18.83 6.23
N PHE A 282 -7.64 19.60 5.26
CA PHE A 282 -7.25 20.99 5.06
C PHE A 282 -8.20 21.98 5.72
N SER A 283 -7.71 23.19 5.95
CA SER A 283 -8.52 24.31 6.43
C SER A 283 -9.62 24.66 5.42
N PRO A 284 -10.79 25.15 5.89
CA PRO A 284 -11.92 25.49 5.01
C PRO A 284 -11.55 26.40 3.85
N TRP A 285 -10.69 27.41 4.08
CA TRP A 285 -10.27 28.33 3.03
C TRP A 285 -9.53 27.65 1.88
N VAL A 286 -8.74 26.59 2.16
CA VAL A 286 -8.06 25.80 1.12
C VAL A 286 -9.10 25.08 0.28
N LEU A 287 -10.10 24.46 0.92
CA LEU A 287 -11.12 23.67 0.25
C LEU A 287 -12.08 24.51 -0.60
N GLU A 288 -12.30 25.77 -0.21
CA GLU A 288 -13.12 26.76 -0.92
C GLU A 288 -12.31 27.58 -1.94
N SER A 289 -10.99 27.41 -2.00
CA SER A 289 -10.14 27.97 -3.04
C SER A 289 -10.35 27.24 -4.36
N LYS A 290 -10.00 27.88 -5.48
CA LYS A 290 -10.19 27.32 -6.82
C LYS A 290 -8.86 27.16 -7.57
N LEU A 291 -8.77 26.15 -8.39
CA LEU A 291 -7.71 25.93 -9.37
C LEU A 291 -8.37 25.68 -10.72
N CYS A 292 -8.04 26.48 -11.74
CA CYS A 292 -8.69 26.46 -13.05
C CYS A 292 -10.24 26.46 -12.94
N GLY A 293 -10.78 27.33 -12.10
CA GLY A 293 -12.24 27.47 -11.88
C GLY A 293 -12.90 26.39 -11.02
N THR A 294 -12.18 25.30 -10.70
CA THR A 294 -12.69 24.18 -9.91
C THR A 294 -12.26 24.29 -8.45
N TYR A 295 -13.18 24.10 -7.51
CA TYR A 295 -12.87 24.08 -6.07
C TYR A 295 -11.87 22.96 -5.73
N ILE A 296 -10.88 23.25 -4.88
CA ILE A 296 -9.86 22.28 -4.45
C ILE A 296 -10.47 21.03 -3.85
N ARG A 297 -11.55 21.15 -3.05
CA ARG A 297 -12.28 20.00 -2.48
C ARG A 297 -12.72 18.99 -3.55
N LYS A 298 -13.19 19.44 -4.70
CA LYS A 298 -13.67 18.56 -5.77
C LYS A 298 -12.57 17.66 -6.35
N PHE A 299 -11.33 18.15 -6.41
CA PHE A 299 -10.21 17.33 -6.86
C PHE A 299 -9.95 16.13 -5.93
N PHE A 300 -10.08 16.32 -4.62
CA PHE A 300 -9.90 15.22 -3.65
C PHE A 300 -11.10 14.26 -3.62
N GLU A 301 -12.28 14.70 -4.04
CA GLU A 301 -13.49 13.88 -4.15
C GLU A 301 -13.54 13.08 -5.47
N MET A 302 -12.65 13.38 -6.43
CA MET A 302 -12.55 12.63 -7.69
C MET A 302 -11.99 11.23 -7.48
N ASN A 303 -12.38 10.30 -8.34
CA ASN A 303 -11.69 9.03 -8.51
C ASN A 303 -10.42 9.23 -9.37
N ILE A 304 -9.54 8.23 -9.37
CA ILE A 304 -8.25 8.29 -10.11
C ILE A 304 -8.47 8.58 -11.59
N SER A 305 -9.47 7.94 -12.23
CA SER A 305 -9.77 8.13 -13.68
C SER A 305 -10.23 9.54 -13.99
N SER A 306 -11.15 10.09 -13.18
CA SER A 306 -11.67 11.44 -13.36
C SER A 306 -10.59 12.50 -13.13
N PHE A 307 -9.76 12.29 -12.10
CA PHE A 307 -8.63 13.18 -11.83
C PHE A 307 -7.58 13.13 -12.96
N TYR A 308 -7.26 11.94 -13.47
CA TYR A 308 -6.34 11.77 -14.61
C TYR A 308 -6.84 12.48 -15.88
N LYS A 309 -8.15 12.48 -16.14
CA LYS A 309 -8.75 13.23 -17.25
C LYS A 309 -8.64 14.73 -17.02
N ALA A 310 -9.09 15.23 -15.86
CA ALA A 310 -9.02 16.64 -15.50
C ALA A 310 -7.57 17.18 -15.54
N TRP A 311 -6.61 16.32 -15.18
CA TRP A 311 -5.19 16.61 -15.20
C TRP A 311 -4.63 16.87 -16.61
N ARG A 312 -5.07 16.13 -17.63
CA ARG A 312 -4.57 16.29 -19.00
C ARG A 312 -4.82 17.68 -19.59
N ASP A 313 -5.76 18.44 -19.01
CA ASP A 313 -6.12 19.79 -19.43
C ASP A 313 -5.24 20.88 -18.80
N PHE A 314 -4.34 20.53 -17.87
CA PHE A 314 -3.38 21.48 -17.29
C PHE A 314 -2.28 21.87 -18.27
N LYS A 315 -2.05 23.18 -18.41
CA LYS A 315 -1.17 23.76 -19.45
C LYS A 315 0.34 23.52 -19.21
N ASN A 316 0.78 23.34 -17.95
CA ASN A 316 2.20 23.23 -17.58
C ASN A 316 2.68 21.76 -17.46
N LYS A 317 2.69 21.02 -18.58
CA LYS A 317 3.00 19.58 -18.59
C LYS A 317 4.43 19.21 -18.15
N LYS A 318 5.45 20.05 -18.40
CA LYS A 318 6.86 19.69 -18.16
C LYS A 318 7.23 19.45 -16.68
N ILE A 319 6.55 20.09 -15.74
CA ILE A 319 6.85 19.94 -14.30
C ILE A 319 6.30 18.61 -13.75
N PHE A 320 5.51 17.87 -14.50
CA PHE A 320 4.61 16.82 -13.98
C PHE A 320 4.63 15.52 -14.78
N GLU A 321 5.64 15.28 -15.61
CA GLU A 321 5.76 14.04 -16.38
C GLU A 321 5.80 12.79 -15.48
N ASP A 322 6.59 12.85 -14.40
CA ASP A 322 6.68 11.76 -13.40
C ASP A 322 5.36 11.54 -12.67
N PHE A 323 4.59 12.60 -12.44
CA PHE A 323 3.29 12.53 -11.79
C PHE A 323 2.22 11.91 -12.70
N GLU A 324 2.24 12.24 -13.99
CA GLU A 324 1.32 11.64 -14.98
C GLU A 324 1.53 10.13 -15.07
N GLU A 325 2.77 9.67 -15.14
CA GLU A 325 3.10 8.24 -15.16
C GLU A 325 2.62 7.54 -13.89
N ARG A 326 2.78 8.17 -12.73
CA ARG A 326 2.30 7.63 -11.44
C ARG A 326 0.78 7.48 -11.40
N LEU A 327 0.04 8.47 -11.88
CA LEU A 327 -1.42 8.41 -11.98
C LEU A 327 -1.86 7.33 -12.97
N ARG A 328 -1.18 7.20 -14.11
CA ARG A 328 -1.44 6.17 -15.11
C ARG A 328 -1.26 4.78 -14.54
N LEU A 329 -0.15 4.54 -13.86
CA LEU A 329 0.15 3.27 -13.19
C LEU A 329 -0.87 2.96 -12.10
N ALA A 330 -1.25 3.96 -11.30
CA ALA A 330 -2.28 3.79 -10.28
C ALA A 330 -3.63 3.42 -10.89
N LYS A 331 -4.05 4.09 -11.97
CA LYS A 331 -5.27 3.76 -12.70
C LYS A 331 -5.26 2.34 -13.24
N ASP A 332 -4.13 1.89 -13.78
CA ASP A 332 -3.99 0.58 -14.40
C ASP A 332 -3.95 -0.57 -13.38
N LEU A 333 -3.24 -0.39 -12.26
CA LEU A 333 -3.01 -1.43 -11.26
C LEU A 333 -4.04 -1.43 -10.12
N LEU A 334 -4.41 -0.23 -9.62
CA LEU A 334 -5.33 -0.09 -8.50
C LEU A 334 -6.80 -0.07 -8.95
N GLY A 335 -7.05 0.38 -10.17
CA GLY A 335 -8.37 0.65 -10.70
C GLY A 335 -8.74 2.14 -10.66
N GLY A 336 -9.35 2.60 -11.75
CA GLY A 336 -9.65 4.02 -11.93
C GLY A 336 -10.78 4.57 -11.06
N GLU A 337 -11.61 3.71 -10.49
CA GLU A 337 -12.81 4.09 -9.72
C GLU A 337 -12.52 4.40 -8.25
N VAL A 338 -11.31 4.13 -7.76
CA VAL A 338 -10.92 4.42 -6.38
C VAL A 338 -10.85 5.94 -6.16
N LEU A 339 -11.52 6.43 -5.12
CA LEU A 339 -11.51 7.84 -4.76
C LEU A 339 -10.15 8.26 -4.18
N LEU A 340 -9.67 9.44 -4.55
CA LEU A 340 -8.43 10.01 -4.01
C LEU A 340 -8.50 10.28 -2.51
N SER A 341 -9.69 10.56 -1.97
CA SER A 341 -9.95 10.75 -0.54
C SER A 341 -9.99 9.46 0.27
N THR A 342 -10.00 8.28 -0.37
CA THR A 342 -10.07 6.99 0.33
C THR A 342 -8.84 6.80 1.23
N PRO A 343 -9.00 6.59 2.54
CA PRO A 343 -7.90 6.24 3.43
C PRO A 343 -7.27 4.90 3.03
N VAL A 344 -5.94 4.83 3.03
CA VAL A 344 -5.20 3.62 2.61
C VAL A 344 -5.57 2.40 3.47
N PHE A 345 -5.93 2.59 4.74
CA PHE A 345 -6.36 1.48 5.61
C PHE A 345 -7.70 0.85 5.21
N GLN A 346 -8.54 1.56 4.43
CA GLN A 346 -9.82 1.04 3.92
C GLN A 346 -9.67 0.24 2.63
N LEU A 347 -8.51 0.34 1.97
CA LEU A 347 -8.23 -0.43 0.77
C LEU A 347 -8.10 -1.92 1.11
N THR A 348 -8.51 -2.78 0.17
CA THR A 348 -8.24 -4.22 0.26
C THR A 348 -6.72 -4.49 0.22
N PRO A 349 -6.25 -5.66 0.68
CA PRO A 349 -4.83 -6.01 0.61
C PRO A 349 -4.27 -5.88 -0.81
N GLY A 350 -5.00 -6.35 -1.82
CA GLY A 350 -4.60 -6.25 -3.23
C GLY A 350 -4.52 -4.81 -3.72
N GLN A 351 -5.50 -3.96 -3.36
CA GLN A 351 -5.48 -2.53 -3.69
C GLN A 351 -4.29 -1.80 -3.08
N ARG A 352 -3.97 -2.10 -1.81
CA ARG A 352 -2.78 -1.52 -1.14
C ARG A 352 -1.49 -1.92 -1.85
N LYS A 353 -1.35 -3.20 -2.21
CA LYS A 353 -0.19 -3.70 -2.94
C LYS A 353 -0.07 -3.05 -4.32
N SER A 354 -1.19 -2.94 -5.05
CA SER A 354 -1.25 -2.22 -6.33
C SER A 354 -0.81 -0.77 -6.23
N LEU A 355 -1.19 -0.08 -5.16
CA LEU A 355 -0.80 1.32 -4.90
C LEU A 355 0.70 1.45 -4.65
N GLU A 356 1.30 0.55 -3.86
CA GLU A 356 2.74 0.49 -3.63
C GLU A 356 3.52 0.21 -4.92
N LEU A 357 3.04 -0.73 -5.73
CA LEU A 357 3.65 -1.08 -7.02
C LEU A 357 3.57 0.08 -8.01
N ALA A 358 2.44 0.78 -8.09
CA ALA A 358 2.30 1.95 -8.95
C ALA A 358 3.32 3.05 -8.60
N LEU A 359 3.54 3.29 -7.30
CA LEU A 359 4.56 4.24 -6.84
C LEU A 359 5.96 3.77 -7.22
N LEU A 360 6.28 2.49 -6.97
CA LEU A 360 7.60 1.94 -7.26
C LEU A 360 7.93 1.99 -8.75
N PHE A 361 6.99 1.58 -9.61
CA PHE A 361 7.20 1.61 -11.06
C PHE A 361 7.34 3.02 -11.64
N SER A 362 6.79 4.04 -10.96
CA SER A 362 6.92 5.44 -11.37
C SER A 362 8.31 6.04 -11.10
N THR A 363 9.17 5.39 -10.29
CA THR A 363 10.50 5.93 -9.94
C THR A 363 11.51 5.86 -11.09
N GLN A 364 11.26 5.03 -12.10
CA GLN A 364 12.07 4.88 -13.32
C GLN A 364 13.59 4.66 -13.10
N VAL A 365 13.97 4.01 -11.99
CA VAL A 365 15.38 3.71 -11.72
C VAL A 365 15.82 2.54 -12.60
N GLU A 366 17.00 2.66 -13.25
CA GLU A 366 17.56 1.66 -14.16
C GLU A 366 18.87 1.07 -13.61
N GLY A 367 19.23 -0.12 -14.08
CA GLY A 367 20.46 -0.83 -13.66
C GLY A 367 20.36 -1.43 -12.25
N CYS A 368 19.16 -1.60 -11.70
CA CYS A 368 18.89 -2.14 -10.38
C CYS A 368 18.34 -3.56 -10.44
N VAL A 369 18.32 -4.22 -9.27
CA VAL A 369 17.55 -5.46 -9.06
C VAL A 369 16.36 -5.15 -8.16
N TYR A 370 15.17 -5.40 -8.68
CA TYR A 370 13.91 -5.26 -7.95
C TYR A 370 13.52 -6.61 -7.35
N ILE A 371 13.21 -6.62 -6.06
CA ILE A 371 12.76 -7.82 -5.34
C ILE A 371 11.35 -7.60 -4.81
N PHE A 372 10.42 -8.48 -5.17
CA PHE A 372 9.02 -8.43 -4.76
C PHE A 372 8.62 -9.70 -4.00
N ASP A 373 7.90 -9.52 -2.89
CA ASP A 373 7.34 -10.62 -2.11
C ASP A 373 5.84 -10.73 -2.35
N GLU A 374 5.42 -11.82 -2.96
CA GLU A 374 4.03 -12.12 -3.32
C GLU A 374 3.27 -10.89 -3.87
N PRO A 375 3.73 -10.29 -4.97
CA PRO A 375 3.13 -9.06 -5.48
C PRO A 375 1.71 -9.25 -6.02
N THR A 376 1.29 -10.49 -6.30
CA THR A 376 -0.06 -10.83 -6.79
C THR A 376 -1.10 -10.92 -5.67
N LEU A 377 -0.70 -10.72 -4.41
CA LEU A 377 -1.57 -10.85 -3.24
C LEU A 377 -2.87 -10.04 -3.38
N GLY A 378 -4.02 -10.72 -3.37
CA GLY A 378 -5.34 -10.10 -3.48
C GLY A 378 -5.68 -9.54 -4.85
N MET A 379 -4.84 -9.74 -5.88
CA MET A 379 -5.10 -9.31 -7.25
C MET A 379 -5.97 -10.31 -7.99
N ASP A 380 -6.89 -9.80 -8.78
CA ASP A 380 -7.64 -10.59 -9.75
C ASP A 380 -6.77 -10.99 -10.96
N PRO A 381 -7.22 -11.95 -11.80
CA PRO A 381 -6.42 -12.41 -12.94
C PRO A 381 -6.05 -11.30 -13.94
N ALA A 382 -6.91 -10.31 -14.16
CA ALA A 382 -6.65 -9.20 -15.08
C ALA A 382 -5.54 -8.27 -14.54
N GLN A 383 -5.56 -8.01 -13.24
CA GLN A 383 -4.50 -7.25 -12.56
C GLN A 383 -3.16 -7.97 -12.60
N ARG A 384 -3.14 -9.31 -12.41
CA ARG A 384 -1.91 -10.12 -12.51
C ARG A 384 -1.27 -10.00 -13.88
N ASN A 385 -2.05 -10.02 -14.96
CA ASN A 385 -1.55 -9.81 -16.32
C ASN A 385 -0.91 -8.43 -16.50
N LYS A 386 -1.54 -7.39 -15.99
CA LYS A 386 -0.97 -6.03 -16.01
C LYS A 386 0.33 -5.95 -15.20
N LEU A 387 0.37 -6.59 -14.03
CA LEU A 387 1.58 -6.65 -13.22
C LEU A 387 2.73 -7.32 -14.00
N ILE A 388 2.51 -8.48 -14.59
CA ILE A 388 3.51 -9.19 -15.41
C ILE A 388 4.02 -8.28 -16.53
N TYR A 389 3.13 -7.57 -17.22
CA TYR A 389 3.51 -6.61 -18.26
C TYR A 389 4.49 -5.55 -17.72
N TYR A 390 4.20 -4.94 -16.57
CA TYR A 390 5.07 -3.92 -15.98
C TYR A 390 6.39 -4.49 -15.46
N LEU A 391 6.41 -5.69 -14.90
CA LEU A 391 7.64 -6.37 -14.49
C LEU A 391 8.53 -6.69 -15.69
N LYS A 392 7.97 -7.18 -16.79
CA LYS A 392 8.70 -7.39 -18.04
C LYS A 392 9.24 -6.08 -18.64
N LYS A 393 8.48 -4.99 -18.51
CA LYS A 393 8.93 -3.67 -18.93
C LYS A 393 10.13 -3.16 -18.12
N LEU A 394 10.18 -3.46 -16.79
CA LEU A 394 11.38 -3.19 -15.99
C LEU A 394 12.60 -3.95 -16.50
N VAL A 395 12.43 -5.23 -16.85
CA VAL A 395 13.52 -6.07 -17.41
C VAL A 395 14.01 -5.49 -18.74
N GLN A 396 13.10 -5.08 -19.62
CA GLN A 396 13.44 -4.45 -20.91
C GLN A 396 14.25 -3.16 -20.76
N LYS A 397 14.07 -2.45 -19.63
CA LYS A 397 14.84 -1.25 -19.26
C LYS A 397 16.22 -1.57 -18.62
N GLY A 398 16.68 -2.82 -18.67
CA GLY A 398 17.97 -3.22 -18.15
C GLY A 398 18.01 -3.51 -16.64
N ASN A 399 16.86 -3.76 -16.01
CA ASN A 399 16.78 -4.14 -14.60
C ASN A 399 16.69 -5.66 -14.43
N GLY A 400 17.16 -6.17 -13.27
CA GLY A 400 16.81 -7.49 -12.80
C GLY A 400 15.50 -7.47 -12.02
N VAL A 401 14.66 -8.47 -12.20
CA VAL A 401 13.40 -8.60 -11.44
C VAL A 401 13.36 -9.98 -10.78
N ILE A 402 13.32 -10.00 -9.45
CA ILE A 402 13.20 -11.21 -8.64
C ILE A 402 11.86 -11.18 -7.91
N VAL A 403 11.05 -12.20 -8.08
CA VAL A 403 9.73 -12.29 -7.48
C VAL A 403 9.61 -13.59 -6.69
N VAL A 404 9.20 -13.49 -5.42
CA VAL A 404 8.76 -14.66 -4.65
C VAL A 404 7.29 -14.88 -4.97
N GLU A 405 6.98 -16.00 -5.66
CA GLU A 405 5.61 -16.24 -6.14
C GLU A 405 5.35 -17.74 -6.36
N HIS A 406 4.05 -18.12 -6.31
CA HIS A 406 3.60 -19.52 -6.46
C HIS A 406 2.54 -19.69 -7.54
N ASP A 407 2.02 -18.59 -8.08
CA ASP A 407 1.02 -18.64 -9.14
C ASP A 407 1.58 -19.29 -10.41
N PRO A 408 0.98 -20.37 -10.94
CA PRO A 408 1.52 -21.11 -12.08
C PRO A 408 1.57 -20.30 -13.36
N TYR A 409 0.61 -19.40 -13.58
CA TYR A 409 0.64 -18.52 -14.75
C TYR A 409 1.81 -17.53 -14.64
N PHE A 410 2.06 -17.02 -13.43
CA PHE A 410 3.20 -16.15 -13.15
C PHE A 410 4.55 -16.87 -13.35
N LEU A 411 4.66 -18.10 -12.83
CA LEU A 411 5.81 -18.97 -13.04
C LEU A 411 6.10 -19.18 -14.54
N SER A 412 5.05 -19.42 -15.35
CA SER A 412 5.21 -19.66 -16.80
C SER A 412 5.74 -18.44 -17.58
N GLN A 413 5.73 -17.27 -17.00
CA GLN A 413 6.20 -16.04 -17.61
C GLN A 413 7.65 -15.68 -17.25
N ALA A 414 8.26 -16.44 -16.34
CA ALA A 414 9.63 -16.20 -15.87
C ALA A 414 10.69 -16.67 -16.88
N ASP A 415 11.82 -15.98 -16.93
CA ASP A 415 12.99 -16.41 -17.70
C ASP A 415 13.80 -17.49 -16.94
N PHE A 416 13.80 -17.37 -15.60
CA PHE A 416 14.61 -18.22 -14.71
C PHE A 416 13.84 -18.53 -13.43
N ILE A 417 13.92 -19.78 -12.97
CA ILE A 417 13.25 -20.26 -11.77
C ILE A 417 14.28 -20.70 -10.74
N VAL A 418 14.03 -20.31 -9.49
CA VAL A 418 14.73 -20.82 -8.31
C VAL A 418 13.71 -21.53 -7.44
N GLU A 419 13.83 -22.83 -7.27
CA GLU A 419 12.98 -23.61 -6.37
C GLU A 419 13.74 -24.00 -5.11
N LEU A 420 13.18 -23.63 -3.96
CA LEU A 420 13.68 -24.04 -2.65
C LEU A 420 12.74 -25.11 -2.06
N GLY A 421 13.28 -26.09 -1.38
CA GLY A 421 12.51 -27.20 -0.83
C GLY A 421 13.34 -28.04 0.15
N HIS A 422 12.92 -29.27 0.49
CA HIS A 422 11.77 -30.00 -0.06
C HIS A 422 10.45 -29.77 0.74
N GLY A 423 10.52 -29.11 1.90
CA GLY A 423 9.40 -28.81 2.79
C GLY A 423 9.61 -27.48 3.53
N GLY A 424 8.93 -27.30 4.66
CA GLY A 424 9.11 -26.15 5.53
C GLY A 424 10.03 -26.45 6.72
N GLY A 425 10.53 -25.37 7.37
CA GLY A 425 11.35 -25.47 8.58
C GLY A 425 12.65 -26.21 8.35
N GLU A 426 12.94 -27.22 9.16
CA GLU A 426 14.20 -28.00 9.07
C GLU A 426 14.28 -28.85 7.79
N LYS A 427 13.16 -29.29 7.24
CA LYS A 427 13.06 -29.99 5.95
C LYS A 427 13.17 -29.06 4.75
N GLY A 428 13.19 -27.75 4.97
CA GLY A 428 13.38 -26.72 3.96
C GLY A 428 14.84 -26.26 3.85
N GLY A 429 15.03 -25.20 3.07
CA GLY A 429 16.31 -24.50 2.95
C GLY A 429 17.29 -25.09 1.94
N TYR A 430 16.92 -26.12 1.21
CA TYR A 430 17.73 -26.70 0.15
C TYR A 430 17.43 -26.04 -1.19
N LEU A 431 18.46 -25.81 -2.01
CA LEU A 431 18.30 -25.41 -3.39
C LEU A 431 17.94 -26.65 -4.23
N VAL A 432 16.69 -26.70 -4.69
CA VAL A 432 16.16 -27.84 -5.47
C VAL A 432 16.42 -27.63 -6.96
N ALA A 433 16.21 -26.41 -7.46
CA ALA A 433 16.49 -26.04 -8.83
C ALA A 433 16.88 -24.56 -8.94
N ALA A 434 17.77 -24.23 -9.86
CA ALA A 434 18.11 -22.86 -10.27
C ALA A 434 18.45 -22.91 -11.77
N THR A 435 17.44 -22.69 -12.63
CA THR A 435 17.59 -22.98 -14.06
C THR A 435 16.61 -22.15 -14.91
N SER A 436 16.80 -22.16 -16.23
CA SER A 436 15.87 -21.53 -17.16
C SER A 436 14.47 -22.13 -17.05
N TRP A 437 13.43 -21.37 -17.39
CA TRP A 437 12.06 -21.89 -17.43
C TRP A 437 11.93 -23.17 -18.28
N LYS A 438 12.64 -23.21 -19.43
CA LYS A 438 12.60 -24.35 -20.34
C LYS A 438 13.15 -25.63 -19.69
N ASP A 439 14.28 -25.53 -19.02
CA ASP A 439 14.94 -26.68 -18.35
C ASP A 439 14.17 -27.04 -17.08
N PHE A 440 13.59 -26.06 -16.39
CA PHE A 440 12.75 -26.28 -15.24
C PHE A 440 11.53 -27.16 -15.56
N CYS A 441 10.89 -26.93 -16.70
CA CYS A 441 9.77 -27.77 -17.16
C CYS A 441 10.18 -29.23 -17.42
N CYS A 442 11.48 -29.52 -17.65
CA CYS A 442 12.00 -30.88 -17.81
C CYS A 442 12.43 -31.52 -16.49
N SER A 443 12.49 -30.74 -15.39
CA SER A 443 12.95 -31.23 -14.09
C SER A 443 11.93 -32.14 -13.40
N SER A 444 12.38 -32.89 -12.38
CA SER A 444 11.54 -33.76 -11.53
C SER A 444 11.12 -33.10 -10.22
N THR A 445 11.17 -31.77 -10.14
CA THR A 445 10.78 -31.06 -8.92
C THR A 445 9.27 -31.14 -8.68
N ILE A 446 8.85 -30.88 -7.42
CA ILE A 446 7.42 -30.90 -7.07
C ILE A 446 6.65 -29.86 -7.88
N THR A 447 7.16 -28.64 -7.98
CA THR A 447 6.51 -27.56 -8.73
C THR A 447 6.42 -27.92 -10.22
N ALA A 448 7.52 -28.43 -10.82
CA ALA A 448 7.52 -28.84 -12.22
C ALA A 448 6.53 -29.98 -12.49
N SER A 449 6.40 -30.96 -11.57
CA SER A 449 5.41 -32.05 -11.71
C SER A 449 3.97 -31.53 -11.75
N TYR A 450 3.61 -30.52 -10.96
CA TYR A 450 2.30 -29.86 -11.08
C TYR A 450 2.21 -29.08 -12.41
N MET A 451 3.24 -28.34 -12.79
CA MET A 451 3.25 -27.57 -14.04
C MET A 451 3.08 -28.44 -15.28
N LYS A 452 3.61 -29.67 -15.28
CA LYS A 452 3.45 -30.68 -16.34
C LYS A 452 2.08 -31.39 -16.30
N GLY A 453 1.34 -31.28 -15.20
CA GLY A 453 0.12 -32.04 -14.97
C GLY A 453 0.34 -33.52 -14.53
N GLU A 454 1.57 -33.88 -14.16
CA GLU A 454 1.87 -35.18 -13.56
C GLU A 454 1.25 -35.31 -12.16
N LYS A 455 1.19 -34.20 -11.44
CA LYS A 455 0.43 -34.04 -10.19
C LYS A 455 -0.72 -33.07 -10.42
N VAL A 456 -1.88 -33.43 -9.92
CA VAL A 456 -3.10 -32.64 -9.99
C VAL A 456 -3.76 -32.58 -8.62
N PHE A 457 -4.57 -31.56 -8.37
CA PHE A 457 -5.35 -31.47 -7.14
C PHE A 457 -6.49 -32.48 -7.15
N GLU A 458 -6.60 -33.23 -6.06
CA GLU A 458 -7.71 -34.16 -5.85
C GLU A 458 -8.84 -33.41 -5.14
N LYS A 459 -9.92 -33.15 -5.88
CA LYS A 459 -11.17 -32.65 -5.31
C LYS A 459 -12.01 -33.83 -4.87
N ILE A 460 -12.27 -33.93 -3.57
CA ILE A 460 -13.21 -34.92 -3.02
C ILE A 460 -14.62 -34.39 -3.32
N PRO A 461 -15.49 -35.15 -4.05
CA PRO A 461 -16.84 -34.69 -4.30
C PRO A 461 -17.59 -34.55 -2.97
N SER A 462 -18.04 -33.35 -2.64
CA SER A 462 -18.96 -33.16 -1.53
C SER A 462 -20.28 -33.87 -1.89
N LYS A 463 -20.85 -34.67 -0.98
CA LYS A 463 -22.25 -35.09 -1.12
C LYS A 463 -23.07 -33.80 -1.23
N ARG A 464 -23.83 -33.60 -2.33
CA ARG A 464 -24.63 -32.38 -2.56
C ARG A 464 -25.42 -32.06 -1.30
N GLY A 465 -24.99 -31.01 -0.58
CA GLY A 465 -25.70 -30.55 0.61
C GLY A 465 -26.98 -29.82 0.22
N GLU A 466 -27.86 -29.61 1.20
CA GLU A 466 -29.04 -28.75 1.01
C GLU A 466 -28.63 -27.31 0.71
N GLU A 467 -29.34 -26.65 -0.21
CA GLU A 467 -29.19 -25.21 -0.43
C GLU A 467 -30.06 -24.44 0.57
N ILE A 468 -29.48 -23.40 1.15
CA ILE A 468 -30.22 -22.41 1.91
C ILE A 468 -30.38 -21.14 1.07
N VAL A 469 -31.61 -20.66 0.90
CA VAL A 469 -31.91 -19.39 0.22
C VAL A 469 -31.96 -18.29 1.28
N LEU A 470 -31.18 -17.25 1.06
CA LEU A 470 -31.08 -16.08 1.92
C LEU A 470 -32.08 -15.00 1.52
N LYS A 471 -32.35 -14.02 2.39
CA LYS A 471 -33.31 -12.93 2.14
C LYS A 471 -32.90 -12.04 0.97
N SER A 472 -31.62 -11.91 0.70
CA SER A 472 -31.05 -11.19 -0.46
C SER A 472 -31.26 -11.90 -1.81
N GLY A 473 -31.85 -13.10 -1.81
CA GLY A 473 -32.02 -13.92 -3.01
C GLY A 473 -30.81 -14.79 -3.37
N TYR A 474 -29.68 -14.60 -2.70
CA TYR A 474 -28.54 -15.50 -2.85
C TYR A 474 -28.77 -16.82 -2.13
N SER A 475 -28.20 -17.91 -2.67
CA SER A 475 -28.26 -19.20 -2.00
C SER A 475 -26.87 -19.75 -1.70
N LEU A 476 -26.74 -20.43 -0.56
CA LEU A 476 -25.51 -21.07 -0.09
C LEU A 476 -25.72 -22.58 0.01
N LEU A 477 -24.69 -23.33 -0.35
CA LEU A 477 -24.65 -24.78 -0.20
C LEU A 477 -24.19 -25.15 1.21
N LYS A 478 -24.96 -25.94 1.95
CA LYS A 478 -24.53 -26.55 3.19
C LYS A 478 -23.54 -27.67 2.91
N ARG A 479 -22.59 -27.87 3.81
CA ARG A 479 -21.54 -28.91 3.72
C ARG A 479 -20.82 -28.91 2.39
N GLY A 480 -20.44 -27.70 1.95
CA GLY A 480 -19.72 -27.47 0.72
C GLY A 480 -18.94 -26.16 0.77
N ILE A 481 -18.22 -25.89 -0.30
CA ILE A 481 -17.40 -24.68 -0.48
C ILE A 481 -18.16 -23.70 -1.38
N ASN A 482 -18.63 -22.60 -0.81
CA ASN A 482 -19.23 -21.48 -1.52
C ASN A 482 -18.15 -20.42 -1.73
N LEU A 483 -17.95 -19.97 -2.97
CA LEU A 483 -16.97 -18.95 -3.32
C LEU A 483 -17.66 -17.65 -3.70
N VAL A 484 -17.32 -16.56 -3.02
CA VAL A 484 -17.66 -15.20 -3.43
C VAL A 484 -16.56 -14.71 -4.37
N TRP A 485 -16.91 -14.53 -5.64
CA TRP A 485 -15.99 -14.24 -6.73
C TRP A 485 -16.36 -12.95 -7.44
N GLY A 486 -15.38 -12.11 -7.75
CA GLY A 486 -15.61 -10.87 -8.47
C GLY A 486 -14.34 -10.03 -8.61
N ASP A 487 -14.36 -9.03 -9.48
CA ASP A 487 -13.28 -8.07 -9.64
C ASP A 487 -13.26 -7.01 -8.51
N LEU A 488 -12.37 -6.03 -8.61
CA LEU A 488 -12.27 -4.93 -7.64
C LEU A 488 -13.51 -4.03 -7.62
N SER A 489 -14.26 -3.96 -8.72
CA SER A 489 -15.45 -3.11 -8.87
C SER A 489 -16.73 -3.78 -8.41
N SER A 490 -16.71 -5.10 -8.18
CA SER A 490 -17.90 -5.95 -7.99
C SER A 490 -18.52 -5.87 -6.61
N ARG A 491 -18.02 -5.01 -5.70
CA ARG A 491 -18.52 -4.89 -4.30
C ARG A 491 -18.60 -6.22 -3.53
N LYS A 492 -17.77 -7.20 -3.89
CA LYS A 492 -17.77 -8.54 -3.29
C LYS A 492 -17.56 -8.53 -1.77
N GLU A 493 -16.82 -7.57 -1.23
CA GLU A 493 -16.63 -7.38 0.21
C GLU A 493 -17.92 -6.92 0.90
N GLU A 494 -18.76 -6.15 0.21
CA GLU A 494 -20.09 -5.77 0.72
C GLU A 494 -21.02 -6.98 0.71
N LEU A 495 -21.05 -7.73 -0.38
CA LEU A 495 -21.81 -8.99 -0.49
C LEU A 495 -21.38 -9.97 0.60
N TRP A 496 -20.07 -10.15 0.82
CA TRP A 496 -19.53 -10.98 1.89
C TRP A 496 -20.13 -10.63 3.26
N LYS A 497 -20.20 -9.34 3.62
CA LYS A 497 -20.80 -8.86 4.87
C LYS A 497 -22.30 -9.05 4.93
N ILE A 498 -22.99 -8.96 3.79
CA ILE A 498 -24.45 -9.23 3.69
C ILE A 498 -24.71 -10.70 3.96
N LEU A 499 -24.00 -11.61 3.26
CA LEU A 499 -24.12 -13.04 3.43
C LEU A 499 -23.87 -13.46 4.90
N GLN A 500 -22.86 -12.88 5.54
CA GLN A 500 -22.55 -13.10 6.95
C GLN A 500 -23.74 -12.79 7.86
N LYS A 501 -24.27 -11.57 7.75
CA LYS A 501 -25.40 -11.11 8.57
C LYS A 501 -26.67 -11.95 8.35
N GLU A 502 -26.89 -12.38 7.12
CA GLU A 502 -28.08 -13.16 6.77
C GLU A 502 -27.98 -14.60 7.24
N VAL A 503 -26.82 -15.24 7.14
CA VAL A 503 -26.56 -16.58 7.69
C VAL A 503 -26.73 -16.59 9.22
N GLU A 504 -26.25 -15.55 9.90
CA GLU A 504 -26.44 -15.39 11.35
C GLU A 504 -27.92 -15.23 11.72
N LYS A 505 -28.67 -14.40 10.97
CA LYS A 505 -30.11 -14.20 11.14
C LYS A 505 -30.94 -15.46 10.83
N ALA A 506 -30.43 -16.33 9.96
CA ALA A 506 -31.03 -17.63 9.67
C ALA A 506 -30.77 -18.69 10.77
N GLY A 507 -30.08 -18.32 11.86
CA GLY A 507 -29.85 -19.15 13.03
C GLY A 507 -28.62 -20.06 12.95
N PHE A 508 -27.80 -19.92 11.93
CA PHE A 508 -26.55 -20.71 11.82
C PHE A 508 -25.41 -20.10 12.65
N SER A 509 -24.58 -20.99 13.20
CA SER A 509 -23.35 -20.57 13.88
C SER A 509 -22.31 -20.11 12.85
N ILE A 510 -21.70 -18.92 13.07
CA ILE A 510 -20.69 -18.39 12.20
C ILE A 510 -19.33 -18.38 12.89
N ILE A 511 -18.30 -18.82 12.17
CA ILE A 511 -16.89 -18.66 12.51
C ILE A 511 -16.28 -17.75 11.44
N GLU A 512 -16.03 -16.52 11.81
CA GLU A 512 -15.41 -15.53 10.89
C GLU A 512 -13.91 -15.45 11.13
N VAL A 513 -13.15 -15.46 10.04
CA VAL A 513 -11.70 -15.23 10.04
C VAL A 513 -11.40 -14.02 9.19
N GLU A 514 -11.30 -12.88 9.84
CA GLU A 514 -10.87 -11.63 9.20
C GLU A 514 -9.35 -11.60 9.08
N SER A 515 -8.85 -11.07 7.96
CA SER A 515 -7.43 -10.81 7.73
C SER A 515 -6.85 -9.70 8.64
N HIS A 516 -7.70 -8.95 9.33
CA HIS A 516 -7.31 -7.81 10.16
C HIS A 516 -7.53 -8.05 11.65
N ILE A 517 -6.62 -8.81 12.27
CA ILE A 517 -6.54 -8.90 13.73
C ILE A 517 -5.43 -7.97 14.23
N LYS A 518 -5.73 -7.20 15.29
CA LYS A 518 -4.73 -6.37 15.97
C LYS A 518 -3.66 -7.25 16.60
N LEU A 519 -2.49 -7.30 15.98
CA LEU A 519 -1.31 -7.99 16.47
C LEU A 519 -0.54 -7.09 17.44
N ARG A 520 0.08 -7.69 18.46
CA ARG A 520 0.96 -7.00 19.39
C ARG A 520 2.40 -7.41 19.11
N GLU A 521 3.33 -6.48 19.28
CA GLU A 521 4.77 -6.68 19.03
C GLU A 521 5.36 -7.88 19.79
N LYS A 522 4.78 -8.20 20.95
CA LYS A 522 5.20 -9.31 21.80
C LYS A 522 4.58 -10.67 21.42
N ASP A 523 3.58 -10.69 20.53
CA ASP A 523 2.91 -11.94 20.17
C ASP A 523 3.88 -12.90 19.45
N THR A 524 3.85 -14.17 19.88
CA THR A 524 4.56 -15.29 19.26
C THR A 524 3.57 -16.30 18.67
N VAL A 525 4.07 -17.25 17.90
CA VAL A 525 3.26 -18.39 17.41
C VAL A 525 2.55 -19.07 18.57
N ALA A 526 3.25 -19.36 19.67
CA ALA A 526 2.68 -20.01 20.85
C ALA A 526 1.55 -19.19 21.49
N THR A 527 1.77 -17.89 21.73
CA THR A 527 0.78 -17.03 22.42
C THR A 527 -0.43 -16.76 21.53
N PHE A 528 -0.18 -16.52 20.25
CA PHE A 528 -1.23 -16.13 19.32
C PHE A 528 -2.12 -17.32 18.93
N SER A 529 -1.55 -18.50 18.74
CA SER A 529 -2.31 -19.73 18.46
C SER A 529 -3.12 -20.23 19.67
N GLY A 530 -2.78 -19.77 20.89
CA GLY A 530 -3.37 -20.27 22.13
C GLY A 530 -2.75 -21.57 22.66
N LEU A 531 -1.73 -22.13 22.00
CA LEU A 531 -0.94 -23.24 22.53
C LEU A 531 -0.25 -22.90 23.83
N TRP A 532 0.22 -21.65 23.96
CA TRP A 532 0.87 -21.18 25.17
C TRP A 532 0.01 -21.30 26.42
N ASN A 533 -1.29 -21.08 26.30
CA ASN A 533 -2.19 -21.21 27.44
C ASN A 533 -2.23 -22.63 27.98
N ASP A 534 -2.35 -23.63 27.10
CA ASP A 534 -2.39 -25.04 27.48
C ASP A 534 -1.04 -25.51 28.06
N LEU A 535 0.06 -25.07 27.45
CA LEU A 535 1.41 -25.33 27.96
C LEU A 535 1.62 -24.69 29.34
N ARG A 536 1.23 -23.45 29.52
CA ARG A 536 1.31 -22.74 30.79
C ARG A 536 0.49 -23.43 31.88
N ASP A 537 -0.72 -23.84 31.56
CA ASP A 537 -1.59 -24.56 32.50
C ASP A 537 -0.94 -25.87 32.94
N PHE A 538 -0.28 -26.60 32.03
CA PHE A 538 0.51 -27.78 32.38
C PHE A 538 1.72 -27.43 33.25
N ILE A 539 2.49 -26.40 32.89
CA ILE A 539 3.71 -25.96 33.59
C ILE A 539 3.40 -25.56 35.03
N LEU A 540 2.29 -24.89 35.28
CA LEU A 540 1.87 -24.45 36.62
C LEU A 540 1.64 -25.60 37.60
N HIS A 541 1.40 -26.81 37.11
CA HIS A 541 1.20 -28.00 37.96
C HIS A 541 2.49 -28.74 38.31
N LEU A 542 3.64 -28.34 37.70
CA LEU A 542 4.92 -28.97 37.97
C LEU A 542 5.42 -28.68 39.41
N PRO A 543 5.97 -29.70 40.10
CA PRO A 543 6.46 -29.55 41.48
C PRO A 543 7.53 -28.43 41.63
N GLU A 544 8.47 -28.33 40.69
CA GLU A 544 9.52 -27.32 40.66
C GLU A 544 8.95 -25.89 40.59
N VAL A 545 7.90 -25.69 39.80
CA VAL A 545 7.23 -24.39 39.64
C VAL A 545 6.53 -23.97 40.94
N LYS A 546 5.85 -24.93 41.58
CA LYS A 546 5.21 -24.70 42.88
C LYS A 546 6.22 -24.42 43.97
N ALA A 547 7.34 -25.14 44.01
CA ALA A 547 8.42 -24.94 44.99
C ALA A 547 9.04 -23.55 44.88
N LYS A 548 9.18 -23.01 43.67
CA LYS A 548 9.68 -21.65 43.42
C LYS A 548 8.61 -20.55 43.60
N GLY A 549 7.37 -20.90 43.90
CA GLY A 549 6.29 -19.94 44.09
C GLY A 549 5.88 -19.21 42.81
N PHE A 550 6.17 -19.80 41.62
CA PHE A 550 5.83 -19.18 40.34
C PHE A 550 4.35 -19.40 40.02
N GLY A 551 3.65 -18.30 39.78
CA GLY A 551 2.26 -18.29 39.30
C GLY A 551 2.12 -17.92 37.84
N ALA A 552 0.91 -17.86 37.34
CA ALA A 552 0.59 -17.61 35.92
C ALA A 552 1.21 -16.32 35.34
N ARG A 553 1.46 -15.30 36.19
CA ARG A 553 2.07 -14.05 35.77
C ARG A 553 3.53 -14.22 35.37
N HIS A 554 4.27 -15.16 35.97
CA HIS A 554 5.67 -15.43 35.64
C HIS A 554 5.84 -16.07 34.25
N PHE A 555 4.79 -16.66 33.70
CA PHE A 555 4.76 -17.26 32.35
C PHE A 555 4.07 -16.37 31.30
N SER A 556 3.99 -15.06 31.56
CA SER A 556 3.35 -14.13 30.63
C SER A 556 4.40 -13.20 30.01
N PHE A 557 4.41 -13.11 28.68
CA PHE A 557 5.26 -12.21 27.90
C PHE A 557 4.91 -10.71 28.10
N PHE A 558 3.78 -10.44 28.77
CA PHE A 558 3.20 -9.11 28.90
C PHE A 558 3.28 -8.54 30.32
N THR A 559 3.52 -9.37 31.31
CA THR A 559 3.63 -8.97 32.71
C THR A 559 5.07 -8.62 33.08
N LYS A 560 5.25 -7.83 34.13
CA LYS A 560 6.58 -7.42 34.60
C LYS A 560 7.37 -8.60 35.15
N GLU A 561 6.69 -9.54 35.82
CA GLU A 561 7.28 -10.72 36.46
C GLU A 561 7.73 -11.76 35.41
N GLY A 562 7.00 -11.88 34.29
CA GLY A 562 7.27 -12.92 33.30
C GLY A 562 8.09 -12.46 32.11
N ALA A 563 8.01 -11.18 31.73
CA ALA A 563 8.77 -10.65 30.61
C ALA A 563 10.26 -10.49 30.97
N CYS A 564 11.15 -10.73 30.01
CA CYS A 564 12.56 -10.45 30.16
C CYS A 564 12.78 -9.00 30.63
N PRO A 565 13.52 -8.75 31.71
CA PRO A 565 13.69 -7.41 32.29
C PRO A 565 14.39 -6.45 31.31
N LEU A 566 15.36 -6.94 30.51
CA LEU A 566 16.16 -6.12 29.63
C LEU A 566 15.35 -5.65 28.41
N CYS A 567 14.66 -6.55 27.69
CA CYS A 567 13.87 -6.21 26.48
C CYS A 567 12.38 -6.01 26.75
N GLN A 568 11.93 -6.17 27.99
CA GLN A 568 10.53 -6.03 28.39
C GLN A 568 9.57 -6.91 27.57
N GLY A 569 10.00 -8.11 27.21
CA GLY A 569 9.21 -9.07 26.43
C GLY A 569 9.18 -8.82 24.92
N LYS A 570 10.01 -7.93 24.38
CA LYS A 570 10.12 -7.70 22.93
C LYS A 570 10.98 -8.76 22.25
N GLY A 571 11.95 -9.35 22.94
CA GLY A 571 12.94 -10.28 22.40
C GLY A 571 14.11 -9.60 21.66
N TYR A 572 14.07 -8.29 21.51
CA TYR A 572 15.11 -7.49 20.87
C TYR A 572 15.27 -6.12 21.56
N ARG A 573 16.39 -5.47 21.34
CA ARG A 573 16.65 -4.07 21.69
C ARG A 573 16.69 -3.22 20.45
N GLN A 574 16.13 -2.02 20.52
CA GLN A 574 16.19 -1.03 19.45
C GLN A 574 17.40 -0.11 19.67
N ILE A 575 18.28 -0.06 18.71
CA ILE A 575 19.37 0.93 18.66
C ILE A 575 19.00 1.96 17.61
N LYS A 576 18.99 3.23 18.03
CA LYS A 576 18.75 4.37 17.15
C LYS A 576 20.08 5.05 16.86
N SER A 577 20.39 5.23 15.58
CA SER A 577 21.52 6.03 15.13
C SER A 577 21.05 6.97 14.03
N GLY A 578 20.88 8.24 14.38
CA GLY A 578 20.30 9.24 13.48
C GLY A 578 18.88 8.87 13.08
N SER A 579 18.62 8.83 11.77
CA SER A 579 17.31 8.46 11.19
C SER A 579 17.08 6.96 11.07
N PHE A 580 18.03 6.12 11.47
CA PHE A 580 17.96 4.66 11.33
C PHE A 580 17.69 4.00 12.69
N GLU A 581 16.79 3.01 12.67
CA GLU A 581 16.49 2.15 13.79
C GLU A 581 16.87 0.70 13.44
N GLU A 582 17.65 0.05 14.30
CA GLU A 582 18.02 -1.35 14.16
C GLU A 582 17.56 -2.16 15.36
N LYS A 583 17.09 -3.39 15.11
CA LYS A 583 16.65 -4.34 16.12
C LYS A 583 17.74 -5.40 16.32
N ILE A 584 18.34 -5.43 17.51
CA ILE A 584 19.35 -6.44 17.89
C ILE A 584 18.70 -7.43 18.85
N ILE A 585 18.95 -8.73 18.66
CA ILE A 585 18.46 -9.79 19.55
C ILE A 585 18.89 -9.48 20.98
N CYS A 586 17.95 -9.61 21.92
CA CYS A 586 18.23 -9.39 23.34
C CYS A 586 19.24 -10.42 23.86
N GLU A 587 20.34 -9.97 24.44
CA GLU A 587 21.43 -10.79 24.95
C GLU A 587 21.06 -11.65 26.17
N GLU A 588 20.08 -11.24 26.97
CA GLU A 588 19.65 -12.01 28.14
C GLU A 588 18.70 -13.14 27.82
N CYS A 589 17.65 -12.85 27.04
CA CYS A 589 16.65 -13.86 26.72
C CYS A 589 16.87 -14.53 25.37
N LEU A 590 17.89 -14.13 24.60
CA LEU A 590 18.21 -14.63 23.26
C LEU A 590 16.99 -14.75 22.33
N GLY A 591 16.11 -13.73 22.41
CA GLY A 591 14.87 -13.67 21.61
C GLY A 591 13.65 -14.36 22.23
N LYS A 592 13.79 -15.10 23.33
CA LYS A 592 12.70 -15.90 23.96
C LYS A 592 11.69 -15.06 24.73
N LYS A 593 11.96 -13.79 24.97
CA LYS A 593 11.04 -12.78 25.53
C LYS A 593 10.67 -12.97 27.02
N LEU A 594 10.90 -14.14 27.62
CA LEU A 594 10.62 -14.43 29.03
C LEU A 594 11.84 -14.15 29.92
N ASN A 595 11.56 -14.04 31.22
CA ASN A 595 12.58 -13.90 32.26
C ASN A 595 13.54 -15.12 32.23
N PRO A 596 14.89 -14.92 32.31
CA PRO A 596 15.86 -16.01 32.31
C PRO A 596 15.62 -17.09 33.37
N GLU A 597 15.16 -16.72 34.59
CA GLU A 597 14.83 -17.68 35.64
C GLU A 597 13.69 -18.62 35.24
N VAL A 598 12.69 -18.10 34.55
CA VAL A 598 11.58 -18.89 34.02
C VAL A 598 12.05 -19.78 32.88
N LEU A 599 12.95 -19.27 32.02
CA LEU A 599 13.50 -20.01 30.90
C LEU A 599 14.35 -21.21 31.30
N SER A 600 14.97 -21.19 32.50
CA SER A 600 15.78 -22.30 33.04
C SER A 600 14.95 -23.49 33.56
N LEU A 601 13.66 -23.31 33.79
CA LEU A 601 12.75 -24.38 34.27
C LEU A 601 12.71 -25.57 33.32
N LYS A 602 12.75 -26.78 33.86
CA LYS A 602 12.64 -28.01 33.08
C LYS A 602 11.18 -28.45 32.90
N VAL A 603 10.77 -28.64 31.67
CA VAL A 603 9.46 -29.11 31.28
C VAL A 603 9.61 -30.37 30.45
N LYS A 604 9.13 -31.52 30.93
CA LYS A 604 9.32 -32.83 30.24
C LYS A 604 10.79 -33.17 29.94
N GLY A 605 11.72 -32.74 30.82
CA GLY A 605 13.15 -32.97 30.65
C GLY A 605 13.92 -31.89 29.88
N PHE A 606 13.21 -31.01 29.15
CA PHE A 606 13.82 -29.91 28.38
C PHE A 606 13.74 -28.60 29.13
N PRO A 607 14.81 -27.76 29.15
CA PRO A 607 14.70 -26.37 29.58
C PRO A 607 13.61 -25.64 28.79
N LEU A 608 12.85 -24.78 29.43
CA LEU A 608 11.79 -24.00 28.75
C LEU A 608 12.36 -23.14 27.62
N PHE A 609 13.62 -22.71 27.76
CA PHE A 609 14.38 -22.02 26.73
C PHE A 609 14.44 -22.83 25.40
N GLU A 610 14.75 -24.12 25.50
CA GLU A 610 14.83 -25.02 24.33
C GLU A 610 13.44 -25.37 23.81
N LEU A 611 12.49 -25.64 24.72
CA LEU A 611 11.12 -25.99 24.37
C LEU A 611 10.43 -24.90 23.54
N LEU A 612 10.76 -23.64 23.76
CA LEU A 612 10.29 -22.52 22.95
C LEU A 612 10.85 -22.52 21.51
N ASP A 613 11.94 -23.23 21.23
CA ASP A 613 12.48 -23.40 19.89
C ASP A 613 11.93 -24.61 19.14
N PHE A 614 11.18 -25.45 19.84
CA PHE A 614 10.55 -26.60 19.20
C PHE A 614 9.43 -26.13 18.28
N THR A 615 9.25 -26.90 17.21
CA THR A 615 8.15 -26.74 16.25
C THR A 615 6.83 -27.21 16.87
N ILE A 616 5.73 -26.83 16.26
CA ILE A 616 4.39 -27.29 16.65
C ILE A 616 4.31 -28.83 16.59
N ALA A 617 4.93 -29.44 15.55
CA ALA A 617 4.98 -30.90 15.38
C ALA A 617 5.74 -31.59 16.53
N GLU A 618 6.90 -31.06 16.95
CA GLU A 618 7.68 -31.61 18.06
C GLU A 618 6.92 -31.47 19.40
N ILE A 619 6.26 -30.32 19.61
CA ILE A 619 5.41 -30.12 20.79
C ILE A 619 4.23 -31.10 20.80
N ALA A 620 3.61 -31.39 19.68
CA ALA A 620 2.56 -32.40 19.57
C ALA A 620 3.04 -33.79 20.01
N SER A 621 4.26 -34.17 19.63
CA SER A 621 4.90 -35.43 20.00
C SER A 621 5.21 -35.50 21.49
N ILE A 622 5.85 -34.44 22.06
CA ILE A 622 6.24 -34.39 23.48
C ILE A 622 5.02 -34.41 24.42
N PHE A 623 3.94 -33.74 24.01
CA PHE A 623 2.71 -33.60 24.77
C PHE A 623 1.56 -34.48 24.24
N GLU A 624 1.86 -35.64 23.63
CA GLU A 624 0.91 -36.56 22.99
C GLU A 624 -0.28 -36.92 23.89
N ARG A 625 -0.05 -37.06 25.22
CA ARG A 625 -1.08 -37.39 26.21
C ARG A 625 -1.99 -36.21 26.58
N LEU A 626 -1.68 -34.98 26.16
CA LEU A 626 -2.51 -33.81 26.42
C LEU A 626 -3.43 -33.56 25.21
N SER A 627 -4.67 -34.03 25.28
CA SER A 627 -5.64 -33.94 24.17
C SER A 627 -5.76 -32.54 23.56
N ARG A 628 -5.83 -31.51 24.41
CA ARG A 628 -5.96 -30.12 23.95
C ARG A 628 -4.78 -29.64 23.07
N ILE A 629 -3.55 -29.99 23.45
CA ILE A 629 -2.35 -29.61 22.66
C ILE A 629 -2.33 -30.43 21.38
N LYS A 630 -2.62 -31.74 21.45
CA LYS A 630 -2.63 -32.63 20.30
C LYS A 630 -3.69 -32.21 19.27
N GLU A 631 -4.92 -31.90 19.68
CA GLU A 631 -5.98 -31.44 18.77
C GLU A 631 -5.60 -30.14 18.06
N LYS A 632 -5.01 -29.20 18.78
CA LYS A 632 -4.53 -27.94 18.21
C LYS A 632 -3.40 -28.16 17.20
N ALA A 633 -2.44 -29.02 17.54
CA ALA A 633 -1.32 -29.32 16.68
C ALA A 633 -1.76 -30.05 15.39
N VAL A 634 -2.65 -31.03 15.48
CA VAL A 634 -3.23 -31.73 14.32
C VAL A 634 -3.94 -30.75 13.36
N LEU A 635 -4.67 -29.77 13.93
CA LEU A 635 -5.30 -28.74 13.09
C LEU A 635 -4.27 -27.86 12.38
N MET A 636 -3.18 -27.52 13.07
CA MET A 636 -2.08 -26.70 12.48
C MET A 636 -1.29 -27.49 11.45
N GLU A 637 -1.10 -28.79 11.67
CA GLU A 637 -0.50 -29.71 10.70
C GLU A 637 -1.35 -29.80 9.43
N GLY A 638 -2.67 -29.98 9.58
CA GLY A 638 -3.61 -29.97 8.44
C GLY A 638 -3.58 -28.68 7.62
N LEU A 639 -3.24 -27.54 8.25
CA LEU A 639 -3.03 -26.27 7.58
C LEU A 639 -1.59 -26.07 7.09
N GLY A 640 -0.67 -27.02 7.31
CA GLY A 640 0.72 -26.96 6.84
C GLY A 640 1.55 -25.88 7.52
N ILE A 641 1.33 -25.62 8.82
CA ILE A 641 2.09 -24.67 9.66
C ILE A 641 2.72 -25.33 10.89
N ASP A 642 2.77 -26.64 10.92
CA ASP A 642 3.34 -27.48 11.98
C ASP A 642 4.85 -27.30 12.19
N TYR A 643 5.56 -26.81 11.16
CA TYR A 643 7.00 -26.50 11.21
C TYR A 643 7.34 -25.19 11.93
N LEU A 644 6.36 -24.36 12.28
CA LEU A 644 6.61 -23.08 12.95
C LEU A 644 7.06 -23.31 14.40
N LYS A 645 8.08 -22.55 14.84
CA LYS A 645 8.60 -22.59 16.20
C LYS A 645 7.73 -21.79 17.16
N LEU A 646 7.57 -22.26 18.39
CA LEU A 646 6.75 -21.60 19.42
C LEU A 646 7.19 -20.15 19.69
N SER A 647 8.49 -19.89 19.78
CA SER A 647 9.06 -18.56 20.05
C SER A 647 9.00 -17.60 18.87
N GLN A 648 8.73 -18.08 17.65
CA GLN A 648 8.75 -17.26 16.43
C GLN A 648 7.78 -16.09 16.52
N ASN A 649 8.25 -14.89 16.16
CA ASN A 649 7.43 -13.69 16.23
C ASN A 649 6.37 -13.70 15.11
N ILE A 650 5.13 -13.37 15.43
CA ILE A 650 4.02 -13.36 14.48
C ILE A 650 4.24 -12.39 13.31
N PHE A 651 5.02 -11.31 13.53
CA PHE A 651 5.35 -10.34 12.48
C PHE A 651 6.43 -10.84 11.50
N GLU A 652 7.17 -11.88 11.86
CA GLU A 652 8.20 -12.50 11.00
C GLU A 652 7.60 -13.53 10.05
N LEU A 653 6.34 -13.91 10.27
CA LEU A 653 5.62 -14.85 9.45
C LEU A 653 5.20 -14.22 8.12
N SER A 654 5.19 -15.04 7.07
CA SER A 654 4.55 -14.69 5.80
C SER A 654 3.06 -14.41 5.98
N GLY A 655 2.43 -13.69 5.03
CA GLY A 655 1.01 -13.40 5.10
C GLY A 655 0.15 -14.66 5.16
N GLY A 656 0.51 -15.68 4.37
CA GLY A 656 -0.19 -16.97 4.36
C GLY A 656 -0.08 -17.72 5.68
N GLU A 657 1.11 -17.81 6.28
CA GLU A 657 1.33 -18.42 7.60
C GLU A 657 0.53 -17.70 8.68
N ARG A 658 0.57 -16.38 8.66
CA ARG A 658 -0.16 -15.54 9.62
C ARG A 658 -1.68 -15.78 9.54
N ASN A 659 -2.26 -15.79 8.33
CA ASN A 659 -3.68 -16.04 8.12
C ASN A 659 -4.08 -17.42 8.63
N ARG A 660 -3.25 -18.45 8.42
CA ARG A 660 -3.50 -19.81 8.89
C ARG A 660 -3.47 -19.91 10.43
N ILE A 661 -2.54 -19.21 11.10
CA ILE A 661 -2.53 -19.16 12.58
C ILE A 661 -3.77 -18.41 13.11
N ILE A 662 -4.18 -17.33 12.47
CA ILE A 662 -5.39 -16.58 12.81
C ILE A 662 -6.61 -17.51 12.71
N LEU A 663 -6.70 -18.29 11.65
CA LEU A 663 -7.75 -19.29 11.44
C LEU A 663 -7.76 -20.34 12.56
N CYS A 664 -6.61 -20.93 12.88
CA CYS A 664 -6.48 -21.88 14.00
C CYS A 664 -7.01 -21.28 15.30
N ARG A 665 -6.56 -20.08 15.66
CA ARG A 665 -6.99 -19.40 16.89
C ARG A 665 -8.51 -19.25 16.97
N LYS A 666 -9.16 -18.85 15.88
CA LYS A 666 -10.61 -18.64 15.83
C LYS A 666 -11.38 -19.97 15.99
N LEU A 667 -10.89 -21.02 15.33
CA LEU A 667 -11.47 -22.36 15.46
C LEU A 667 -11.32 -22.93 16.87
N PHE A 668 -10.22 -22.63 17.58
CA PHE A 668 -10.04 -23.07 18.97
C PHE A 668 -10.92 -22.30 19.97
N GLN A 669 -11.27 -21.05 19.64
CA GLN A 669 -12.10 -20.21 20.51
C GLN A 669 -13.59 -20.55 20.44
N LYS A 670 -14.04 -21.13 19.32
CA LYS A 670 -15.44 -21.50 19.10
C LYS A 670 -15.53 -23.00 18.87
N THR A 671 -16.30 -23.69 19.70
CA THR A 671 -16.64 -25.09 19.44
C THR A 671 -17.39 -25.18 18.12
N LEU A 672 -16.89 -26.01 17.20
CA LEU A 672 -17.54 -26.25 15.91
C LEU A 672 -18.90 -26.87 16.16
N LYS A 673 -19.97 -26.10 16.02
CA LYS A 673 -21.33 -26.62 16.08
C LYS A 673 -21.66 -27.34 14.77
N LYS A 674 -22.51 -28.34 14.83
CA LYS A 674 -23.06 -29.00 13.64
C LYS A 674 -23.73 -27.92 12.75
N ASP A 675 -23.48 -27.97 11.44
CA ASP A 675 -23.97 -27.02 10.44
C ASP A 675 -23.45 -25.55 10.62
N ALA A 676 -22.25 -25.39 11.18
CA ALA A 676 -21.60 -24.08 11.26
C ALA A 676 -21.10 -23.61 9.89
N PHE A 677 -21.20 -22.29 9.62
CA PHE A 677 -20.59 -21.65 8.46
C PHE A 677 -19.27 -21.01 8.84
N ILE A 678 -18.20 -21.37 8.11
CA ILE A 678 -16.85 -20.84 8.27
C ILE A 678 -16.61 -19.84 7.13
N PHE A 679 -16.49 -18.58 7.51
CA PHE A 679 -16.22 -17.47 6.58
C PHE A 679 -14.74 -17.18 6.53
N LEU A 680 -14.09 -17.39 5.37
CA LEU A 680 -12.65 -17.20 5.15
C LEU A 680 -12.41 -16.12 4.11
N SER A 681 -11.66 -15.07 4.50
CA SER A 681 -11.22 -14.07 3.54
C SER A 681 -9.80 -14.36 3.08
N TYR A 682 -9.65 -14.57 1.77
CA TYR A 682 -8.37 -14.77 1.07
C TYR A 682 -7.49 -15.90 1.64
N PRO A 683 -8.00 -17.14 1.84
CA PRO A 683 -7.24 -18.20 2.49
C PRO A 683 -6.14 -18.82 1.61
N LEU A 684 -6.21 -18.72 0.28
CA LEU A 684 -5.24 -19.30 -0.65
C LEU A 684 -4.06 -18.39 -0.98
N GLN A 685 -4.01 -17.20 -0.39
CA GLN A 685 -2.94 -16.25 -0.65
C GLN A 685 -1.57 -16.79 -0.21
N GLY A 686 -0.57 -16.71 -1.11
CA GLY A 686 0.80 -17.14 -0.84
C GLY A 686 0.97 -18.64 -0.61
N LEU A 687 0.00 -19.47 -1.02
CA LEU A 687 0.12 -20.92 -0.92
C LEU A 687 0.78 -21.53 -2.14
N HIS A 688 1.78 -22.36 -1.90
CA HIS A 688 2.35 -23.24 -2.90
C HIS A 688 1.40 -24.43 -3.19
N PHE A 689 1.55 -25.11 -4.33
CA PHE A 689 0.72 -26.26 -4.74
C PHE A 689 0.52 -27.30 -3.61
N VAL A 690 1.60 -27.67 -2.91
CA VAL A 690 1.57 -28.64 -1.80
C VAL A 690 0.68 -28.12 -0.66
N ASP A 691 0.76 -26.83 -0.35
CA ASP A 691 0.01 -26.22 0.74
C ASP A 691 -1.49 -26.07 0.35
N ILE A 692 -1.77 -25.81 -0.94
CA ILE A 692 -3.15 -25.81 -1.46
C ILE A 692 -3.79 -27.19 -1.30
N GLN A 693 -3.08 -28.28 -1.62
CA GLN A 693 -3.60 -29.63 -1.43
C GLN A 693 -3.90 -29.92 0.06
N LYS A 694 -3.03 -29.51 0.98
CA LYS A 694 -3.28 -29.63 2.42
C LYS A 694 -4.53 -28.84 2.83
N PHE A 695 -4.69 -27.62 2.33
CA PHE A 695 -5.87 -26.79 2.59
C PHE A 695 -7.17 -27.45 2.07
N ILE A 696 -7.15 -28.05 0.88
CA ILE A 696 -8.28 -28.78 0.32
C ILE A 696 -8.66 -29.94 1.25
N ASN A 697 -7.70 -30.79 1.63
CA ASN A 697 -7.92 -31.92 2.51
C ASN A 697 -8.50 -31.49 3.86
N TRP A 698 -8.00 -30.37 4.39
CA TRP A 698 -8.49 -29.77 5.64
C TRP A 698 -9.95 -29.28 5.51
N CYS A 699 -10.32 -28.61 4.42
CA CYS A 699 -11.71 -28.22 4.16
C CYS A 699 -12.63 -29.44 4.13
N HIS A 700 -12.26 -30.49 3.41
CA HIS A 700 -13.04 -31.72 3.35
C HIS A 700 -13.20 -32.38 4.71
N PHE A 701 -12.15 -32.46 5.50
CA PHE A 701 -12.22 -32.99 6.86
C PHE A 701 -13.26 -32.25 7.74
N LEU A 702 -13.33 -30.91 7.61
CA LEU A 702 -14.32 -30.14 8.37
C LEU A 702 -15.73 -30.23 7.77
N ILE A 703 -15.87 -30.41 6.46
CA ILE A 703 -17.16 -30.64 5.79
C ILE A 703 -17.76 -31.95 6.24
N GLU A 704 -16.95 -32.99 6.36
CA GLU A 704 -17.40 -34.30 6.93
C GLU A 704 -17.89 -34.17 8.38
N LYS A 705 -17.33 -33.24 9.15
CA LYS A 705 -17.79 -32.88 10.51
C LYS A 705 -19.02 -31.95 10.51
N GLY A 706 -19.59 -31.62 9.35
CA GLY A 706 -20.79 -30.82 9.18
C GLY A 706 -20.55 -29.32 8.98
N ALA A 707 -19.35 -28.87 8.73
CA ALA A 707 -19.07 -27.46 8.43
C ALA A 707 -19.45 -27.10 6.98
N SER A 708 -19.75 -25.81 6.75
CA SER A 708 -19.94 -25.20 5.44
C SER A 708 -18.95 -24.06 5.29
N PHE A 709 -18.38 -23.87 4.11
CA PHE A 709 -17.44 -22.80 3.86
C PHE A 709 -18.05 -21.72 2.97
N VAL A 710 -17.78 -20.46 3.32
CA VAL A 710 -17.97 -19.30 2.44
C VAL A 710 -16.62 -18.61 2.30
N ILE A 711 -16.05 -18.64 1.11
CA ILE A 711 -14.69 -18.18 0.82
C ILE A 711 -14.75 -16.94 -0.05
N LEU A 712 -14.11 -15.86 0.37
CA LEU A 712 -13.85 -14.67 -0.43
C LEU A 712 -12.43 -14.78 -1.00
N GLU A 713 -12.26 -14.94 -2.30
CA GLU A 713 -10.95 -15.18 -2.89
C GLU A 713 -10.83 -14.64 -4.32
N ASN A 714 -9.58 -14.30 -4.72
CA ASN A 714 -9.19 -13.90 -6.08
C ASN A 714 -8.20 -14.88 -6.71
N ASN A 715 -7.75 -15.89 -5.95
CA ASN A 715 -6.83 -16.90 -6.47
C ASN A 715 -7.59 -17.80 -7.45
N PRO A 716 -7.10 -17.95 -8.71
CA PRO A 716 -7.76 -18.79 -9.72
C PRO A 716 -8.07 -20.21 -9.27
N PHE A 717 -7.26 -20.80 -8.39
CA PHE A 717 -7.53 -22.13 -7.86
C PHE A 717 -8.83 -22.23 -7.05
N ALA A 718 -9.21 -21.15 -6.36
CA ALA A 718 -10.48 -21.13 -5.61
C ALA A 718 -11.69 -21.35 -6.50
N TYR A 719 -11.65 -20.83 -7.74
CA TYR A 719 -12.73 -21.01 -8.71
C TYR A 719 -13.00 -22.48 -9.02
N PHE A 720 -11.94 -23.29 -9.17
CA PHE A 720 -12.05 -24.71 -9.46
C PHE A 720 -12.30 -25.57 -8.22
N LEU A 721 -11.96 -25.07 -7.01
CA LEU A 721 -12.21 -25.75 -5.73
C LEU A 721 -13.65 -25.60 -5.26
N ALA A 722 -14.32 -24.52 -5.63
CA ALA A 722 -15.67 -24.23 -5.18
C ALA A 722 -16.71 -25.27 -5.65
N ASP A 723 -17.67 -25.56 -4.80
CA ASP A 723 -18.87 -26.32 -5.16
C ASP A 723 -19.96 -25.39 -5.71
N LYS A 724 -19.96 -24.13 -5.24
CA LYS A 724 -20.85 -23.07 -5.68
C LYS A 724 -20.13 -21.74 -5.79
N ILE A 725 -20.38 -20.99 -6.87
CA ILE A 725 -19.83 -19.68 -7.12
C ILE A 725 -20.93 -18.63 -7.00
N ILE A 726 -20.64 -17.54 -6.29
CA ILE A 726 -21.55 -16.43 -6.02
C ILE A 726 -20.89 -15.17 -6.57
N GLU A 727 -21.49 -14.55 -7.57
CA GLU A 727 -21.00 -13.30 -8.18
C GLU A 727 -21.93 -12.14 -7.80
N PRO A 728 -21.39 -10.99 -7.33
CA PRO A 728 -22.19 -9.86 -6.86
C PRO A 728 -23.01 -9.15 -7.95
N GLU A 729 -22.52 -9.14 -9.19
CA GLU A 729 -23.17 -8.53 -10.36
C GLU A 729 -22.92 -9.42 -11.57
N LYS A 730 -23.76 -9.29 -12.64
CA LYS A 730 -23.47 -9.87 -13.94
C LYS A 730 -22.19 -9.23 -14.48
N GLY A 731 -21.06 -9.72 -13.98
CA GLY A 731 -19.74 -9.19 -14.19
C GLY A 731 -19.13 -9.63 -15.50
N ARG A 732 -18.19 -8.86 -15.98
CA ARG A 732 -17.26 -9.21 -17.05
C ARG A 732 -16.55 -10.49 -16.66
N ALA A 733 -16.45 -11.45 -17.55
CA ALA A 733 -15.68 -12.67 -17.33
C ALA A 733 -14.26 -12.31 -16.91
N LEU A 734 -13.92 -12.56 -15.64
CA LEU A 734 -12.61 -12.27 -15.06
C LEU A 734 -11.51 -13.18 -15.60
N PHE A 735 -11.92 -14.31 -16.17
CA PHE A 735 -11.06 -15.25 -16.87
C PHE A 735 -11.25 -15.15 -18.36
N SER A 736 -10.16 -14.95 -19.11
CA SER A 736 -10.17 -15.34 -20.52
C SER A 736 -10.33 -16.88 -20.61
N GLU A 737 -10.91 -17.37 -21.70
CA GLU A 737 -11.02 -18.82 -21.92
C GLU A 737 -9.67 -19.52 -21.94
N GLU A 738 -8.61 -18.84 -22.38
CA GLU A 738 -7.24 -19.31 -22.32
C GLU A 738 -6.76 -19.52 -20.88
N MET A 739 -7.02 -18.56 -19.98
CA MET A 739 -6.67 -18.69 -18.56
C MET A 739 -7.48 -19.79 -17.88
N LYS A 740 -8.77 -19.93 -18.18
CA LYS A 740 -9.57 -21.04 -17.65
C LYS A 740 -8.97 -22.39 -18.05
N LYS A 741 -8.68 -22.60 -19.33
CA LYS A 741 -8.00 -23.82 -19.83
C LYS A 741 -6.66 -24.04 -19.15
N PHE A 742 -5.87 -22.98 -18.96
CA PHE A 742 -4.57 -23.06 -18.29
C PHE A 742 -4.69 -23.57 -16.86
N TYR A 743 -5.63 -23.03 -16.04
CA TYR A 743 -5.79 -23.46 -14.65
C TYR A 743 -6.53 -24.79 -14.51
N GLN A 744 -7.43 -25.13 -15.43
CA GLN A 744 -8.20 -26.39 -15.41
C GLN A 744 -7.31 -27.62 -15.45
N LYS A 745 -6.14 -27.59 -16.10
CA LYS A 745 -5.17 -28.70 -16.17
C LYS A 745 -4.63 -29.17 -14.82
N PHE A 746 -4.71 -28.29 -13.77
CA PHE A 746 -4.25 -28.64 -12.42
C PHE A 746 -5.27 -29.47 -11.62
N PHE A 747 -6.47 -29.72 -12.16
CA PHE A 747 -7.53 -30.44 -11.47
C PHE A 747 -7.89 -31.72 -12.19
N LYS A 748 -7.99 -32.82 -11.41
CA LYS A 748 -8.50 -34.09 -11.91
C LYS A 748 -10.02 -34.05 -11.85
N VAL A 749 -10.67 -34.15 -13.01
CA VAL A 749 -12.11 -34.34 -13.07
C VAL A 749 -12.37 -35.83 -12.82
N SER A 750 -12.98 -36.18 -11.68
CA SER A 750 -13.44 -37.56 -11.47
C SER A 750 -14.49 -37.88 -12.53
N SER A 751 -14.34 -38.98 -13.25
CA SER A 751 -15.11 -39.41 -14.40
C SER A 751 -16.63 -39.69 -14.16
N SER A 752 -17.19 -39.28 -13.00
CA SER A 752 -18.60 -39.50 -12.67
C SER A 752 -19.56 -38.34 -12.92
N ASN A 753 -19.07 -37.17 -13.42
CA ASN A 753 -19.98 -36.09 -13.79
C ASN A 753 -19.54 -35.46 -15.12
N LYS A 754 -20.21 -35.83 -16.22
CA LYS A 754 -20.07 -35.24 -17.55
C LYS A 754 -20.67 -33.83 -17.68
N ASP A 755 -21.18 -33.23 -16.60
CA ASP A 755 -21.86 -31.93 -16.63
C ASP A 755 -21.07 -30.82 -15.95
N PHE A 756 -19.86 -30.52 -16.48
CA PHE A 756 -19.16 -29.26 -16.17
C PHE A 756 -19.74 -28.04 -16.94
N THR A 757 -20.76 -28.24 -17.77
CA THR A 757 -21.44 -27.19 -18.54
C THR A 757 -22.59 -26.51 -17.80
N SER A 758 -23.01 -27.01 -16.64
CA SER A 758 -24.10 -26.42 -15.86
C SER A 758 -23.65 -25.97 -14.48
N PHE A 759 -22.66 -25.05 -14.40
CA PHE A 759 -22.55 -24.20 -13.22
C PHE A 759 -23.75 -23.26 -13.23
N GLN A 760 -24.71 -23.49 -12.33
CA GLN A 760 -25.82 -22.58 -12.14
C GLN A 760 -25.28 -21.25 -11.58
N LEU A 761 -25.13 -20.28 -12.46
CA LEU A 761 -24.99 -18.87 -12.13
C LEU A 761 -26.34 -18.42 -11.55
N THR A 762 -26.47 -18.36 -10.23
CA THR A 762 -27.60 -17.69 -9.61
C THR A 762 -27.37 -16.18 -9.70
N SER A 763 -27.96 -15.56 -10.73
CA SER A 763 -28.11 -14.11 -10.77
C SER A 763 -29.12 -13.66 -9.73
N ALA A 764 -28.89 -12.53 -9.07
CA ALA A 764 -29.90 -11.87 -8.26
C ALA A 764 -31.16 -11.61 -9.09
N ALA A 765 -32.34 -11.81 -8.51
CA ALA A 765 -33.58 -11.42 -9.13
C ALA A 765 -33.57 -9.91 -9.43
N PRO A 766 -34.09 -9.45 -10.60
CA PRO A 766 -34.20 -8.05 -10.91
C PRO A 766 -35.27 -7.41 -10.05
N GLY A 767 -34.88 -6.61 -9.08
CA GLY A 767 -35.80 -5.83 -8.25
C GLY A 767 -35.25 -5.35 -6.94
N MET A 768 -34.33 -4.38 -6.99
CA MET A 768 -34.18 -3.32 -5.97
C MET A 768 -33.35 -2.19 -6.62
N ALA A 769 -34.06 -1.15 -7.01
CA ALA A 769 -33.52 0.15 -7.39
C ALA A 769 -32.98 0.89 -6.16
#